data_f7541e319f4ef8e13547805c493060c6
#
_entry.id   f7541e319f4ef8e13547805c493060c6
#
_cell.length_a   1.000
_cell.length_b   1.000
_cell.length_c   1.000
_cell.angle_alpha   90.00
_cell.angle_beta   90.00
_cell.angle_gamma   90.00
#
_symmetry.space_group_name_H-M   'P 1'
#
loop_
_entity.id
_entity.type
_entity.pdbx_description
1 polymer ?
#
loop_
_entity_poly.entity_id
_entity_poly.type
_entity_poly.pdbx_seq_one_letter_code
_entity_poly.pdbx_strand_id
1 'polypeptide(L)'
;MATRANARHPLSLDRRRLLGASAGALLAGAATGTLGFGRAVVAQDGGAEFHGGTSFPAPPEGHWNSFVTNAIFPPPHFYGDLIWHPFALYYWGTKEWLPLMGTEWAFIRTGEGTPEAASPAASPAASPASGTPASDSVSVTGLASVEPGADTFQVKLRQGAVWSDGNPFTAKDVVATFWILRLMSNTVWRYLDHVEAVDDYTVNFVMSQPSTVVQRYVLRTSTQSAAIYGEWAAKAEALFTSGKTIDDPEVTQLLDQFNQFRPEQTIATGPFNVDMSTITNAELTLVKNAQAFNAGDVAFDRIRIFRGETDTISPIVLSKEIDYATHGFAPATEKQMIETGIRVVRPPIYSGPALYMNFGKFPQLEDKRVRQAMAMAINRDQNGVISLADSGVGVQYMTGMSDNYVPDWLPEDAISGLNPYPYDLDAAAALLQEAGWTKDGDRWVMADGTPAKFDLTFPAEYADWSAAGQDATEQLNTFGFEVAPRAITYTQQPIDIDRGNFDLAIQAWGSSSNPHPHYSYTQAFYTRNTLAINNGGKGMDFPLQQETDVAGPVDLDQLTVDAADGLDESQQKANITTIAQVFNELLPIIPLFERYGNNAVLEGVRVQPWPPDDDPIYQNSPYADGINTILILTGRLQPV
;
A
#
# COMPACT_ATOMS: atom_id res chain seq x y z
N MET A 1 -34.40 47.35 -43.04
CA MET A 1 -34.10 46.68 -44.32
C MET A 1 -33.65 45.29 -44.01
N ALA A 2 -34.50 44.35 -44.38
CA ALA A 2 -34.33 42.99 -44.87
C ALA A 2 -33.58 42.01 -43.94
N THR A 3 -34.25 41.19 -43.11
CA THR A 3 -35.01 39.92 -43.32
C THR A 3 -34.32 38.81 -44.10
N ARG A 4 -34.10 37.69 -43.39
CA ARG A 4 -34.42 36.27 -43.66
C ARG A 4 -33.66 35.36 -42.70
N ALA A 5 -34.22 34.67 -41.73
CA ALA A 5 -35.26 33.62 -41.69
C ALA A 5 -34.76 32.23 -42.14
N ASN A 6 -34.75 31.31 -41.17
CA ASN A 6 -35.10 29.88 -41.20
C ASN A 6 -34.17 28.87 -41.90
N ALA A 7 -33.73 27.82 -41.14
CA ALA A 7 -34.49 26.58 -41.07
C ALA A 7 -33.86 25.59 -40.06
N ARG A 8 -34.67 25.12 -39.13
CA ARG A 8 -34.44 23.92 -38.30
C ARG A 8 -34.78 22.68 -39.13
N HIS A 9 -33.93 21.65 -39.09
CA HIS A 9 -34.39 20.27 -39.28
C HIS A 9 -33.74 19.36 -38.24
N PRO A 10 -34.54 18.57 -37.50
CA PRO A 10 -34.06 17.54 -36.62
C PRO A 10 -33.86 16.24 -37.40
N LEU A 11 -32.66 15.67 -37.38
CA LEU A 11 -32.44 14.29 -37.81
C LEU A 11 -32.61 13.37 -36.61
N SER A 12 -33.76 12.72 -36.52
CA SER A 12 -34.00 11.56 -35.68
C SER A 12 -33.29 10.36 -36.29
N LEU A 13 -32.25 9.85 -35.66
CA LEU A 13 -31.62 8.58 -36.01
C LEU A 13 -32.31 7.44 -35.26
N ASP A 14 -33.01 6.61 -36.04
CA ASP A 14 -33.73 5.44 -35.64
C ASP A 14 -32.75 4.32 -35.20
N ARG A 15 -32.81 3.93 -33.90
CA ARG A 15 -31.95 2.92 -33.24
C ARG A 15 -32.14 1.49 -33.77
N ARG A 16 -32.95 1.25 -34.78
CA ARG A 16 -33.27 -0.10 -35.30
C ARG A 16 -32.51 -0.53 -36.55
N ARG A 17 -31.55 0.25 -37.06
CA ARG A 17 -30.81 -0.10 -38.30
C ARG A 17 -29.32 -0.41 -38.13
N LEU A 18 -28.82 -0.59 -36.90
CA LEU A 18 -27.40 -0.90 -36.64
C LEU A 18 -27.16 -2.35 -36.17
N LEU A 19 -28.15 -3.23 -36.28
CA LEU A 19 -28.03 -4.66 -35.93
C LEU A 19 -28.25 -5.61 -37.14
N GLY A 20 -27.75 -5.24 -38.30
CA GLY A 20 -28.00 -6.03 -39.51
C GLY A 20 -26.88 -6.08 -40.54
N ALA A 21 -25.61 -6.01 -40.16
CA ALA A 21 -24.53 -6.15 -41.14
C ALA A 21 -23.24 -6.71 -40.54
N SER A 22 -23.28 -7.95 -40.02
CA SER A 22 -22.07 -8.79 -39.78
C SER A 22 -22.44 -10.24 -39.54
N ALA A 23 -23.22 -10.86 -40.41
CA ALA A 23 -23.40 -12.29 -40.47
C ALA A 23 -23.48 -12.71 -41.94
N GLY A 24 -22.34 -13.03 -42.54
CA GLY A 24 -22.37 -13.54 -43.93
C GLY A 24 -21.00 -13.55 -44.59
N ALA A 25 -20.10 -14.41 -44.20
CA ALA A 25 -19.07 -14.98 -45.05
C ALA A 25 -18.18 -15.94 -44.25
N LEU A 26 -18.59 -17.20 -44.10
CA LEU A 26 -17.72 -18.36 -43.82
C LEU A 26 -18.57 -19.62 -43.92
N LEU A 27 -18.84 -20.07 -45.14
CA LEU A 27 -19.25 -21.45 -45.44
C LEU A 27 -18.89 -21.76 -46.89
N ALA A 28 -17.70 -22.30 -47.11
CA ALA A 28 -17.43 -23.25 -48.20
C ALA A 28 -15.99 -23.77 -48.04
N GLY A 29 -15.85 -25.09 -47.77
CA GLY A 29 -14.53 -25.74 -47.76
C GLY A 29 -14.49 -26.98 -46.84
N ALA A 30 -15.43 -27.92 -46.99
CA ALA A 30 -15.23 -29.25 -46.43
C ALA A 30 -14.33 -30.05 -47.38
N ALA A 31 -13.07 -30.27 -46.96
CA ALA A 31 -12.22 -31.33 -47.54
C ALA A 31 -11.64 -32.12 -46.37
N THR A 32 -12.00 -33.39 -46.34
CA THR A 32 -11.54 -34.40 -45.41
C THR A 32 -10.02 -34.60 -45.53
N GLY A 33 -9.33 -34.33 -44.41
CA GLY A 33 -7.94 -34.68 -44.22
C GLY A 33 -7.69 -34.83 -42.72
N THR A 34 -7.61 -36.06 -42.23
CA THR A 34 -7.10 -36.43 -40.91
C THR A 34 -5.63 -35.99 -40.82
N LEU A 35 -5.41 -34.79 -40.26
CA LEU A 35 -4.08 -34.40 -39.82
C LEU A 35 -4.10 -34.37 -38.29
N GLY A 36 -3.33 -35.32 -37.71
CA GLY A 36 -3.04 -35.32 -36.29
C GLY A 36 -2.58 -33.94 -35.84
N PHE A 37 -3.25 -33.34 -34.89
CA PHE A 37 -2.73 -32.21 -34.12
C PHE A 37 -1.54 -32.71 -33.30
N GLY A 38 -0.39 -32.86 -33.95
CA GLY A 38 0.86 -32.78 -33.23
C GLY A 38 0.89 -31.41 -32.59
N ARG A 39 0.89 -31.35 -31.27
CA ARG A 39 1.31 -30.17 -30.52
C ARG A 39 2.65 -29.77 -31.13
N ALA A 40 2.66 -28.71 -31.93
CA ALA A 40 3.88 -27.99 -32.19
C ALA A 40 4.31 -27.43 -30.82
N VAL A 41 5.20 -28.16 -30.16
CA VAL A 41 6.06 -27.58 -29.15
C VAL A 41 6.89 -26.57 -29.95
N VAL A 42 6.44 -25.32 -29.96
CA VAL A 42 7.31 -24.20 -30.28
C VAL A 42 8.40 -24.32 -29.23
N ALA A 43 9.58 -24.68 -29.63
CA ALA A 43 10.77 -24.59 -28.80
C ALA A 43 10.87 -23.14 -28.38
N GLN A 44 10.51 -22.86 -27.15
CA GLN A 44 10.68 -21.57 -26.51
C GLN A 44 12.18 -21.45 -26.26
N ASP A 45 12.87 -20.64 -27.06
CA ASP A 45 14.16 -20.03 -26.72
C ASP A 45 13.89 -19.03 -25.57
N GLY A 46 13.50 -19.50 -24.42
CA GLY A 46 13.15 -18.67 -23.28
C GLY A 46 13.34 -19.45 -21.99
N GLY A 47 14.20 -18.97 -21.12
CA GLY A 47 14.36 -19.48 -19.77
C GLY A 47 13.03 -19.49 -18.99
N ALA A 48 13.06 -19.95 -17.75
CA ALA A 48 11.89 -20.06 -16.89
C ALA A 48 11.21 -18.70 -16.69
N GLU A 49 9.90 -18.63 -16.92
CA GLU A 49 9.11 -17.39 -16.83
C GLU A 49 8.02 -17.50 -15.78
N PHE A 50 7.86 -16.44 -14.98
CA PHE A 50 6.76 -16.26 -14.03
C PHE A 50 5.82 -15.17 -14.56
N HIS A 51 4.51 -15.40 -14.47
CA HIS A 51 3.50 -14.45 -14.89
C HIS A 51 2.75 -13.85 -13.71
N GLY A 52 2.79 -12.54 -13.60
CA GLY A 52 2.09 -11.77 -12.58
C GLY A 52 1.06 -10.80 -13.13
N GLY A 53 0.22 -10.26 -12.26
CA GLY A 53 -0.73 -9.20 -12.60
C GLY A 53 -0.70 -8.10 -11.55
N THR A 54 -0.68 -6.83 -12.01
CA THR A 54 -0.83 -5.65 -11.15
C THR A 54 -1.17 -4.41 -11.98
N SER A 55 -1.73 -3.39 -11.34
CA SER A 55 -1.85 -2.09 -11.98
C SER A 55 -0.53 -1.32 -11.94
N PHE A 56 -0.27 -0.58 -12.98
CA PHE A 56 0.78 0.43 -13.02
C PHE A 56 0.42 1.52 -14.05
N PRO A 57 0.90 2.77 -13.86
CA PRO A 57 0.68 3.84 -14.83
C PRO A 57 1.29 3.49 -16.19
N ALA A 58 0.48 3.58 -17.25
CA ALA A 58 0.94 3.28 -18.59
C ALA A 58 1.72 4.47 -19.20
N PRO A 59 2.63 4.23 -20.17
CA PRO A 59 3.19 5.31 -20.98
C PRO A 59 2.08 6.09 -21.73
N PRO A 60 2.22 7.44 -21.90
CA PRO A 60 3.38 8.26 -21.54
C PRO A 60 3.38 8.78 -20.10
N GLU A 61 2.35 8.48 -19.29
CA GLU A 61 2.21 9.00 -17.93
C GLU A 61 3.11 8.26 -16.93
N GLY A 62 3.26 6.94 -17.11
CA GLY A 62 4.12 6.11 -16.29
C GLY A 62 5.61 6.45 -16.47
N HIS A 63 6.33 6.51 -15.36
CA HIS A 63 7.76 6.85 -15.33
C HIS A 63 8.53 6.11 -14.22
N TRP A 64 9.86 6.26 -14.19
CA TRP A 64 10.75 5.54 -13.28
C TRP A 64 11.29 6.38 -12.11
N ASN A 65 10.79 7.60 -11.89
CA ASN A 65 11.09 8.31 -10.65
C ASN A 65 10.26 7.72 -9.52
N SER A 66 10.85 6.80 -8.76
CA SER A 66 10.17 6.01 -7.72
C SER A 66 9.67 6.82 -6.51
N PHE A 67 10.05 8.11 -6.41
CA PHE A 67 9.62 8.99 -5.32
C PHE A 67 8.38 9.82 -5.67
N VAL A 68 7.95 9.84 -6.93
CA VAL A 68 6.92 10.76 -7.43
C VAL A 68 5.69 10.00 -7.91
N THR A 69 4.52 10.62 -7.79
CA THR A 69 3.24 10.08 -8.27
C THR A 69 3.33 9.63 -9.74
N ASN A 70 2.66 8.53 -10.09
CA ASN A 70 2.70 7.85 -11.38
C ASN A 70 4.03 7.13 -11.70
N ALA A 71 4.86 6.88 -10.69
CA ALA A 71 5.98 5.96 -10.85
C ALA A 71 5.47 4.53 -11.13
N ILE A 72 6.21 3.80 -11.96
CA ILE A 72 5.99 2.37 -12.17
C ILE A 72 6.69 1.62 -11.03
N PHE A 73 5.92 0.87 -10.23
CA PHE A 73 6.37 0.11 -9.06
C PHE A 73 7.12 0.95 -8.00
N PRO A 74 6.52 2.04 -7.49
CA PRO A 74 7.14 2.83 -6.44
C PRO A 74 7.29 1.99 -5.16
N PRO A 75 8.48 1.90 -4.56
CA PRO A 75 8.67 1.19 -3.29
C PRO A 75 7.86 1.81 -2.12
N PRO A 76 7.35 0.98 -1.21
CA PRO A 76 7.38 -0.50 -1.22
C PRO A 76 6.36 -1.08 -2.21
N HIS A 77 6.82 -1.98 -3.09
CA HIS A 77 5.97 -2.65 -4.08
C HIS A 77 6.50 -4.06 -4.34
N PHE A 78 5.63 -5.08 -4.31
CA PHE A 78 6.05 -6.48 -4.38
C PHE A 78 6.81 -6.87 -5.68
N TYR A 79 6.63 -6.20 -6.82
CA TYR A 79 7.52 -6.34 -7.98
C TYR A 79 8.68 -5.33 -7.94
N GLY A 80 8.49 -4.15 -7.35
CA GLY A 80 9.54 -3.17 -7.14
C GLY A 80 10.68 -3.70 -6.28
N ASP A 81 10.37 -4.47 -5.25
CA ASP A 81 11.34 -5.10 -4.35
C ASP A 81 12.24 -6.15 -5.07
N LEU A 82 11.81 -6.67 -6.22
CA LEU A 82 12.63 -7.54 -7.08
C LEU A 82 13.64 -6.76 -7.94
N ILE A 83 13.41 -5.44 -8.12
CA ILE A 83 14.28 -4.53 -8.87
C ILE A 83 15.19 -3.78 -7.89
N TRP A 84 14.61 -3.14 -6.88
CA TRP A 84 15.31 -2.36 -5.87
C TRP A 84 15.12 -3.02 -4.52
N HIS A 85 16.10 -3.79 -4.08
CA HIS A 85 16.01 -4.44 -2.79
C HIS A 85 15.92 -3.41 -1.66
N PRO A 86 15.00 -3.60 -0.71
CA PRO A 86 15.06 -2.92 0.58
C PRO A 86 16.25 -3.47 1.41
N PHE A 87 16.48 -2.89 2.59
CA PHE A 87 17.49 -3.46 3.49
C PHE A 87 17.10 -4.86 3.97
N ALA A 88 15.81 -5.08 4.25
CA ALA A 88 15.26 -6.39 4.59
C ALA A 88 13.77 -6.47 4.26
N LEU A 89 13.27 -7.70 4.03
CA LEU A 89 11.85 -8.03 3.99
C LEU A 89 11.44 -8.69 5.32
N TYR A 90 10.15 -8.65 5.64
CA TYR A 90 9.65 -9.13 6.91
C TYR A 90 8.64 -10.26 6.76
N TYR A 91 8.84 -11.33 7.51
CA TYR A 91 7.86 -12.39 7.67
C TYR A 91 6.91 -12.01 8.82
N TRP A 92 5.69 -11.64 8.48
CA TRP A 92 4.72 -11.13 9.46
C TRP A 92 4.28 -12.22 10.45
N GLY A 93 4.11 -13.46 9.98
CA GLY A 93 3.69 -14.59 10.80
C GLY A 93 4.74 -15.06 11.81
N THR A 94 6.02 -15.08 11.43
CA THR A 94 7.13 -15.50 12.30
C THR A 94 7.82 -14.34 12.98
N LYS A 95 7.52 -13.09 12.60
CA LYS A 95 8.17 -11.86 13.09
C LYS A 95 9.68 -11.85 12.82
N GLU A 96 10.11 -12.39 11.68
CA GLU A 96 11.51 -12.50 11.28
C GLU A 96 11.82 -11.59 10.09
N TRP A 97 13.07 -11.12 10.01
CA TRP A 97 13.57 -10.34 8.90
C TRP A 97 14.39 -11.22 7.95
N LEU A 98 14.16 -11.06 6.64
CA LEU A 98 14.99 -11.60 5.58
C LEU A 98 15.98 -10.51 5.13
N PRO A 99 17.27 -10.57 5.55
CA PRO A 99 18.26 -9.58 5.20
C PRO A 99 18.57 -9.56 3.71
N LEU A 100 18.51 -8.37 3.09
CA LEU A 100 18.85 -8.14 1.68
C LEU A 100 20.05 -7.19 1.55
N MET A 101 19.81 -5.87 1.41
CA MET A 101 20.90 -4.89 1.33
C MET A 101 21.46 -4.51 2.70
N GLY A 102 20.70 -4.66 3.79
CA GLY A 102 21.17 -4.64 5.16
C GLY A 102 21.55 -6.05 5.62
N THR A 103 22.62 -6.20 6.41
CA THR A 103 23.07 -7.50 6.94
C THR A 103 22.99 -7.59 8.44
N GLU A 104 23.18 -6.46 9.14
CA GLU A 104 23.08 -6.34 10.59
C GLU A 104 22.50 -4.96 10.93
N TRP A 105 21.79 -4.86 12.06
CA TRP A 105 21.26 -3.60 12.57
C TRP A 105 21.02 -3.63 14.07
N ALA A 106 21.13 -2.47 14.71
CA ALA A 106 20.92 -2.29 16.14
C ALA A 106 20.51 -0.85 16.47
N PHE A 107 19.83 -0.66 17.58
CA PHE A 107 19.68 0.63 18.22
C PHE A 107 20.87 0.86 19.14
N ILE A 108 21.71 1.86 18.84
CA ILE A 108 22.96 2.16 19.55
C ILE A 108 22.91 3.57 20.12
N ARG A 109 23.83 3.85 21.04
CA ARG A 109 24.07 5.19 21.57
C ARG A 109 25.28 5.82 20.90
N THR A 110 25.12 6.99 20.28
CA THR A 110 26.21 7.74 19.64
C THR A 110 26.73 8.93 20.45
N GLY A 111 26.14 9.29 21.61
CA GLY A 111 26.55 10.40 22.47
C GLY A 111 27.77 10.12 23.33
N GLU A 112 28.78 11.00 23.25
CA GLU A 112 30.00 11.16 24.05
C GLU A 112 30.68 9.89 24.59
N GLY A 113 31.63 9.39 23.82
CA GLY A 113 32.59 8.36 24.24
C GLY A 113 32.55 7.15 23.32
N THR A 114 33.21 7.26 22.19
CA THR A 114 33.63 6.09 21.40
C THR A 114 34.36 5.12 22.32
N PRO A 115 33.88 3.88 22.53
CA PRO A 115 34.76 2.85 23.00
C PRO A 115 35.81 2.63 21.92
N GLU A 116 37.08 2.84 22.27
CA GLU A 116 38.23 2.48 21.45
C GLU A 116 38.01 1.07 20.91
N ALA A 117 38.01 0.96 19.58
CA ALA A 117 37.76 -0.30 18.88
C ALA A 117 38.63 -1.40 19.45
N ALA A 118 38.02 -2.37 20.12
CA ALA A 118 38.71 -3.59 20.49
C ALA A 118 39.16 -4.26 19.18
N SER A 119 40.48 -4.28 18.96
CA SER A 119 41.09 -4.95 17.81
C SER A 119 40.52 -6.36 17.67
N PRO A 120 40.05 -6.77 16.49
CA PRO A 120 39.58 -8.14 16.32
C PRO A 120 40.76 -9.09 16.47
N ALA A 121 40.66 -10.03 17.42
CA ALA A 121 41.56 -11.15 17.53
C ALA A 121 41.50 -11.94 16.21
N ALA A 122 42.65 -12.06 15.55
CA ALA A 122 42.82 -12.80 14.33
C ALA A 122 42.35 -14.27 14.51
N SER A 123 41.28 -14.65 13.83
CA SER A 123 40.91 -16.05 13.64
C SER A 123 41.75 -16.65 12.49
N PRO A 124 42.19 -17.91 12.63
CA PRO A 124 43.08 -18.54 11.64
C PRO A 124 42.35 -18.83 10.33
N ALA A 125 43.05 -18.60 9.25
CA ALA A 125 42.61 -18.88 7.87
C ALA A 125 42.17 -20.34 7.70
N ALA A 126 40.93 -20.56 7.35
CA ALA A 126 40.42 -21.84 6.87
C ALA A 126 40.57 -21.90 5.34
N SER A 127 41.17 -22.99 4.86
CA SER A 127 41.34 -23.33 3.45
C SER A 127 39.95 -23.55 2.78
N PRO A 128 39.85 -23.29 1.46
CA PRO A 128 38.56 -23.39 0.77
C PRO A 128 38.13 -24.85 0.60
N ALA A 129 37.07 -25.25 1.25
CA ALA A 129 36.35 -26.48 0.94
C ALA A 129 35.31 -26.17 -0.16
N SER A 130 35.43 -26.86 -1.28
CA SER A 130 34.44 -26.90 -2.34
C SER A 130 33.20 -27.64 -1.84
N GLY A 131 32.19 -26.90 -1.50
CA GLY A 131 30.85 -27.39 -1.15
C GLY A 131 29.83 -26.34 -1.57
N THR A 132 28.77 -26.77 -2.23
CA THR A 132 27.60 -26.00 -2.62
C THR A 132 27.16 -25.09 -1.47
N PRO A 133 26.99 -23.78 -1.66
CA PRO A 133 26.51 -22.93 -0.59
C PRO A 133 25.02 -23.25 -0.33
N ALA A 134 24.75 -23.91 0.79
CA ALA A 134 23.46 -23.83 1.41
C ALA A 134 23.27 -22.34 1.80
N SER A 135 22.18 -21.73 1.38
CA SER A 135 21.84 -20.37 1.78
C SER A 135 21.61 -20.36 3.30
N ASP A 136 22.64 -20.01 4.07
CA ASP A 136 22.45 -19.63 5.45
C ASP A 136 21.73 -18.26 5.46
N SER A 137 20.40 -18.29 5.26
CA SER A 137 19.54 -17.17 5.57
C SER A 137 19.48 -17.06 7.11
N VAL A 138 20.39 -16.30 7.67
CA VAL A 138 20.30 -15.92 9.08
C VAL A 138 19.09 -15.01 9.22
N SER A 139 17.94 -15.56 9.61
CA SER A 139 16.77 -14.77 9.98
C SER A 139 17.08 -14.04 11.29
N VAL A 140 16.88 -12.71 11.30
CA VAL A 140 17.01 -11.89 12.50
C VAL A 140 15.60 -11.71 13.08
N THR A 141 15.37 -12.23 14.28
CA THR A 141 14.06 -12.20 14.92
C THR A 141 13.71 -10.81 15.46
N GLY A 142 12.51 -10.33 15.16
CA GLY A 142 11.82 -9.27 15.89
C GLY A 142 12.46 -7.89 15.86
N LEU A 143 12.40 -7.24 17.01
CA LEU A 143 13.04 -5.95 17.26
C LEU A 143 14.56 -6.12 17.38
N ALA A 144 15.30 -5.19 16.79
CA ALA A 144 16.75 -5.10 16.92
C ALA A 144 17.17 -4.98 18.39
N SER A 145 18.43 -5.37 18.71
CA SER A 145 19.00 -5.10 20.01
C SER A 145 19.01 -3.60 20.32
N VAL A 146 18.69 -3.25 21.58
CA VAL A 146 18.60 -1.87 22.04
C VAL A 146 19.63 -1.65 23.14
N GLU A 147 20.58 -0.74 22.90
CA GLU A 147 21.51 -0.28 23.94
C GLU A 147 20.82 0.71 24.89
N PRO A 148 21.18 0.73 26.18
CA PRO A 148 20.64 1.70 27.10
C PRO A 148 20.92 3.14 26.67
N GLY A 149 19.86 3.95 26.51
CA GLY A 149 19.93 5.33 26.03
C GLY A 149 20.26 5.45 24.54
N ALA A 150 19.90 4.44 23.75
CA ALA A 150 20.07 4.48 22.30
C ALA A 150 19.34 5.68 21.69
N ASP A 151 20.03 6.37 20.78
CA ASP A 151 19.56 7.53 20.03
C ASP A 151 19.72 7.37 18.52
N THR A 152 20.26 6.23 18.08
CA THR A 152 20.61 5.96 16.69
C THR A 152 20.24 4.55 16.31
N PHE A 153 19.61 4.38 15.15
CA PHE A 153 19.46 3.11 14.49
C PHE A 153 20.59 2.94 13.48
N GLN A 154 21.48 1.98 13.71
CA GLN A 154 22.62 1.70 12.83
C GLN A 154 22.34 0.50 11.95
N VAL A 155 22.71 0.58 10.67
CA VAL A 155 22.60 -0.52 9.70
C VAL A 155 23.96 -0.76 9.05
N LYS A 156 24.39 -2.03 9.02
CA LYS A 156 25.52 -2.48 8.20
C LYS A 156 25.02 -2.98 6.86
N LEU A 157 25.65 -2.50 5.80
CA LEU A 157 25.27 -2.79 4.42
C LEU A 157 25.97 -4.05 3.91
N ARG A 158 25.37 -4.69 2.91
CA ARG A 158 25.94 -5.85 2.24
C ARG A 158 27.18 -5.47 1.44
N GLN A 159 28.33 -5.89 1.91
CA GLN A 159 29.60 -5.68 1.21
C GLN A 159 29.64 -6.49 -0.10
N GLY A 160 30.23 -5.90 -1.14
CA GLY A 160 30.34 -6.51 -2.47
C GLY A 160 29.06 -6.51 -3.28
N ALA A 161 27.95 -6.00 -2.78
CA ALA A 161 26.76 -5.76 -3.58
C ALA A 161 27.02 -4.65 -4.62
N VAL A 162 26.51 -4.85 -5.82
CA VAL A 162 26.66 -3.91 -6.94
C VAL A 162 25.30 -3.57 -7.56
N TRP A 163 25.23 -2.41 -8.16
CA TRP A 163 24.14 -2.03 -9.04
C TRP A 163 24.22 -2.76 -10.39
N SER A 164 23.13 -2.84 -11.12
CA SER A 164 23.08 -3.49 -12.44
C SER A 164 23.97 -2.83 -13.50
N ASP A 165 24.47 -1.62 -13.26
CA ASP A 165 25.46 -0.93 -14.07
C ASP A 165 26.92 -1.24 -13.67
N GLY A 166 27.12 -2.11 -12.65
CA GLY A 166 28.42 -2.53 -12.15
C GLY A 166 29.03 -1.62 -11.08
N ASN A 167 28.42 -0.49 -10.76
CA ASN A 167 28.89 0.37 -9.68
C ASN A 167 28.65 -0.27 -8.31
N PRO A 168 29.52 -0.07 -7.30
CA PRO A 168 29.30 -0.61 -5.96
C PRO A 168 28.10 0.06 -5.29
N PHE A 169 27.32 -0.73 -4.55
CA PHE A 169 26.31 -0.22 -3.62
C PHE A 169 26.99 0.18 -2.31
N THR A 170 26.77 1.42 -1.85
CA THR A 170 27.44 1.96 -0.67
C THR A 170 26.51 2.85 0.17
N ALA A 171 26.99 3.26 1.33
CA ALA A 171 26.33 4.21 2.22
C ALA A 171 25.97 5.55 1.52
N LYS A 172 26.69 5.93 0.47
CA LYS A 172 26.38 7.11 -0.33
C LYS A 172 25.00 7.04 -0.99
N ASP A 173 24.62 5.86 -1.50
CA ASP A 173 23.30 5.63 -2.11
C ASP A 173 22.18 5.75 -1.07
N VAL A 174 22.45 5.22 0.13
CA VAL A 174 21.52 5.29 1.26
C VAL A 174 21.29 6.73 1.69
N VAL A 175 22.36 7.47 1.97
CA VAL A 175 22.28 8.88 2.40
C VAL A 175 21.57 9.72 1.33
N ALA A 176 21.89 9.53 0.05
CA ALA A 176 21.21 10.21 -1.04
C ALA A 176 19.70 9.89 -1.06
N THR A 177 19.31 8.62 -0.89
CA THR A 177 17.90 8.22 -0.83
C THR A 177 17.16 8.93 0.31
N PHE A 178 17.76 8.98 1.49
CA PHE A 178 17.11 9.60 2.66
C PHE A 178 16.99 11.12 2.55
N TRP A 179 17.94 11.82 1.91
CA TRP A 179 17.78 13.24 1.61
C TRP A 179 16.64 13.53 0.61
N ILE A 180 16.43 12.64 -0.38
CA ILE A 180 15.24 12.73 -1.24
C ILE A 180 13.97 12.48 -0.44
N LEU A 181 13.96 11.47 0.44
CA LEU A 181 12.81 11.20 1.32
C LEU A 181 12.50 12.42 2.22
N ARG A 182 13.53 13.18 2.67
CA ARG A 182 13.32 14.43 3.42
C ARG A 182 12.66 15.49 2.54
N LEU A 183 13.14 15.66 1.31
CA LEU A 183 12.54 16.59 0.34
C LEU A 183 11.07 16.25 0.06
N MET A 184 10.73 14.96 0.04
CA MET A 184 9.37 14.44 -0.15
C MET A 184 8.52 14.42 1.12
N SER A 185 8.98 15.00 2.23
CA SER A 185 8.29 14.99 3.54
C SER A 185 7.89 13.59 4.02
N ASN A 186 8.72 12.58 3.74
CA ASN A 186 8.44 11.21 4.15
C ASN A 186 8.35 11.09 5.67
N THR A 187 7.38 10.31 6.14
CA THR A 187 7.03 10.16 7.56
C THR A 187 8.20 9.73 8.45
N VAL A 188 9.21 9.02 7.93
CA VAL A 188 10.39 8.64 8.71
C VAL A 188 11.10 9.86 9.32
N TRP A 189 11.04 11.02 8.66
CA TRP A 189 11.66 12.26 9.13
C TRP A 189 10.93 12.94 10.30
N ARG A 190 9.81 12.39 10.75
CA ARG A 190 9.21 12.77 12.04
C ARG A 190 9.99 12.21 13.24
N TYR A 191 10.85 11.20 12.99
CA TYR A 191 11.65 10.48 13.99
C TYR A 191 13.15 10.66 13.81
N LEU A 192 13.62 11.13 12.63
CA LEU A 192 15.02 11.32 12.33
C LEU A 192 15.44 12.79 12.46
N ASP A 193 16.61 13.00 13.03
CA ASP A 193 17.34 14.26 12.98
C ASP A 193 18.20 14.33 11.72
N HIS A 194 19.07 13.34 11.53
CA HIS A 194 19.89 13.23 10.33
C HIS A 194 20.28 11.78 10.01
N VAL A 195 20.86 11.60 8.82
CA VAL A 195 21.39 10.31 8.34
C VAL A 195 22.83 10.55 7.90
N GLU A 196 23.76 9.72 8.39
CA GLU A 196 25.18 9.85 8.11
C GLU A 196 25.82 8.52 7.73
N ALA A 197 26.79 8.56 6.82
CA ALA A 197 27.66 7.46 6.52
C ALA A 197 28.82 7.44 7.51
N VAL A 198 28.94 6.38 8.30
CA VAL A 198 30.10 6.16 9.18
C VAL A 198 31.31 5.71 8.35
N ASP A 199 31.05 4.82 7.39
CA ASP A 199 31.98 4.35 6.38
C ASP A 199 31.19 3.93 5.12
N ASP A 200 31.83 3.33 4.13
CA ASP A 200 31.18 2.89 2.89
C ASP A 200 30.07 1.85 3.09
N TYR A 201 30.04 1.15 4.24
CA TYR A 201 29.12 0.05 4.51
C TYR A 201 28.42 0.14 5.86
N THR A 202 28.50 1.28 6.54
CA THR A 202 27.82 1.51 7.82
C THR A 202 27.10 2.85 7.79
N VAL A 203 25.80 2.85 8.08
CA VAL A 203 24.94 4.06 8.10
C VAL A 203 24.30 4.20 9.47
N ASN A 204 24.35 5.39 10.01
CA ASN A 204 23.63 5.83 11.20
C ASN A 204 22.38 6.62 10.80
N PHE A 205 21.26 6.25 11.37
CA PHE A 205 19.99 6.98 11.34
C PHE A 205 19.77 7.57 12.73
N VAL A 206 20.26 8.80 12.93
CA VAL A 206 20.18 9.47 14.24
C VAL A 206 18.75 9.96 14.44
N MET A 207 18.17 9.59 15.57
CA MET A 207 16.78 9.86 15.88
C MET A 207 16.63 11.18 16.64
N SER A 208 15.70 12.02 16.22
CA SER A 208 15.22 13.18 17.00
C SER A 208 14.31 12.71 18.14
N GLN A 209 13.61 11.59 17.92
CA GLN A 209 12.76 10.92 18.90
C GLN A 209 12.99 9.41 18.79
N PRO A 210 13.56 8.75 19.82
CA PRO A 210 13.76 7.32 19.82
C PRO A 210 12.44 6.58 19.59
N SER A 211 12.42 5.68 18.59
CA SER A 211 11.22 4.91 18.24
C SER A 211 11.57 3.60 17.56
N THR A 212 10.90 2.50 17.97
CA THR A 212 11.03 1.18 17.33
C THR A 212 10.57 1.19 15.87
N VAL A 213 9.64 2.09 15.50
CA VAL A 213 9.13 2.16 14.12
C VAL A 213 10.18 2.61 13.11
N VAL A 214 11.27 3.28 13.58
CA VAL A 214 12.42 3.64 12.74
C VAL A 214 13.04 2.40 12.10
N GLN A 215 13.14 1.28 12.83
CA GLN A 215 13.60 0.01 12.27
C GLN A 215 12.78 -0.37 11.03
N ARG A 216 11.46 -0.35 11.12
CA ARG A 216 10.59 -0.71 9.98
C ARG A 216 10.71 0.30 8.84
N TYR A 217 10.67 1.59 9.11
CA TYR A 217 10.82 2.63 8.10
C TYR A 217 12.14 2.48 7.34
N VAL A 218 13.25 2.29 8.05
CA VAL A 218 14.56 2.15 7.45
C VAL A 218 14.67 0.84 6.69
N LEU A 219 14.39 -0.31 7.34
CA LEU A 219 14.62 -1.63 6.73
C LEU A 219 13.76 -1.88 5.49
N ARG A 220 12.58 -1.26 5.38
CA ARG A 220 11.71 -1.37 4.20
C ARG A 220 11.97 -0.30 3.13
N THR A 221 12.91 0.58 3.36
CA THR A 221 13.32 1.55 2.32
C THR A 221 14.15 0.85 1.25
N SER A 222 13.67 0.89 0.01
CA SER A 222 14.43 0.47 -1.17
C SER A 222 15.34 1.62 -1.60
N THR A 223 16.64 1.45 -1.40
CA THR A 223 17.63 2.45 -1.77
C THR A 223 17.64 2.69 -3.27
N GLN A 224 17.82 3.93 -3.69
CA GLN A 224 17.93 4.34 -5.08
C GLN A 224 19.35 4.79 -5.40
N SER A 225 19.80 4.55 -6.66
CA SER A 225 21.18 4.83 -7.04
C SER A 225 21.55 6.31 -6.99
N ALA A 226 22.62 6.65 -6.29
CA ALA A 226 23.17 7.99 -6.26
C ALA A 226 23.66 8.47 -7.64
N ALA A 227 23.91 7.55 -8.59
CA ALA A 227 24.23 7.91 -9.98
C ALA A 227 23.04 8.60 -10.68
N ILE A 228 21.79 8.29 -10.27
CA ILE A 228 20.58 8.92 -10.80
C ILE A 228 20.13 10.10 -9.93
N TYR A 229 20.16 9.93 -8.61
CA TYR A 229 19.51 10.86 -7.68
C TYR A 229 20.46 11.72 -6.86
N GLY A 230 21.79 11.49 -6.96
CA GLY A 230 22.78 12.14 -6.10
C GLY A 230 22.83 13.66 -6.20
N GLU A 231 22.64 14.24 -7.39
CA GLU A 231 22.57 15.70 -7.54
C GLU A 231 21.36 16.33 -6.83
N TRP A 232 20.21 15.64 -6.90
CA TRP A 232 18.99 16.09 -6.22
C TRP A 232 19.14 15.99 -4.70
N ALA A 233 19.71 14.88 -4.24
CA ALA A 233 20.01 14.66 -2.84
C ALA A 233 20.96 15.73 -2.27
N ALA A 234 22.06 16.04 -2.98
CA ALA A 234 23.00 17.07 -2.55
C ALA A 234 22.37 18.48 -2.48
N LYS A 235 21.46 18.81 -3.41
CA LYS A 235 20.71 20.08 -3.34
C LYS A 235 19.77 20.11 -2.13
N ALA A 236 19.04 19.01 -1.88
CA ALA A 236 18.16 18.89 -0.72
C ALA A 236 18.96 18.99 0.59
N GLU A 237 20.05 18.22 0.72
CA GLU A 237 20.97 18.29 1.87
C GLU A 237 21.45 19.71 2.14
N ALA A 238 21.94 20.42 1.13
CA ALA A 238 22.43 21.78 1.27
C ALA A 238 21.37 22.75 1.78
N LEU A 239 20.11 22.62 1.35
CA LEU A 239 19.03 23.46 1.84
C LEU A 239 18.69 23.15 3.30
N PHE A 240 18.44 21.89 3.63
CA PHE A 240 18.05 21.52 4.99
C PHE A 240 19.15 21.73 6.02
N THR A 241 20.42 21.48 5.68
CA THR A 241 21.56 21.75 6.57
C THR A 241 21.85 23.24 6.76
N SER A 242 21.39 24.09 5.83
CA SER A 242 21.43 25.56 6.02
C SER A 242 20.30 26.08 6.92
N GLY A 243 19.45 25.19 7.47
CA GLY A 243 18.33 25.53 8.34
C GLY A 243 17.02 25.85 7.61
N LYS A 244 16.94 25.58 6.30
CA LYS A 244 15.69 25.71 5.55
C LYS A 244 14.73 24.58 5.93
N THR A 245 13.44 24.85 5.79
CA THR A 245 12.34 23.93 6.05
C THR A 245 11.54 23.68 4.77
N ILE A 246 10.57 22.76 4.83
CA ILE A 246 9.70 22.48 3.69
C ILE A 246 8.86 23.68 3.24
N ASP A 247 8.63 24.65 4.13
CA ASP A 247 7.87 25.86 3.85
C ASP A 247 8.69 26.97 3.14
N ASP A 248 10.02 26.80 3.06
CA ASP A 248 10.88 27.75 2.40
C ASP A 248 10.75 27.70 0.86
N PRO A 249 10.66 28.84 0.17
CA PRO A 249 10.44 28.88 -1.28
C PRO A 249 11.50 28.12 -2.09
N GLU A 250 12.75 28.09 -1.63
CA GLU A 250 13.84 27.36 -2.31
C GLU A 250 13.65 25.84 -2.23
N VAL A 251 13.11 25.33 -1.11
CA VAL A 251 12.79 23.90 -0.95
C VAL A 251 11.60 23.54 -1.82
N THR A 252 10.54 24.35 -1.79
CA THR A 252 9.36 24.16 -2.66
C THR A 252 9.75 24.18 -4.13
N GLN A 253 10.62 25.11 -4.56
CA GLN A 253 11.11 25.16 -5.94
C GLN A 253 11.90 23.89 -6.32
N LEU A 254 12.75 23.39 -5.42
CA LEU A 254 13.50 22.15 -5.66
C LEU A 254 12.56 20.95 -5.78
N LEU A 255 11.55 20.88 -4.91
CA LEU A 255 10.52 19.84 -4.93
C LEU A 255 9.73 19.85 -6.25
N ASP A 256 9.31 21.04 -6.72
CA ASP A 256 8.60 21.19 -7.99
C ASP A 256 9.44 20.71 -9.19
N GLN A 257 10.74 21.03 -9.20
CA GLN A 257 11.66 20.53 -10.23
C GLN A 257 11.85 19.02 -10.14
N PHE A 258 12.02 18.49 -8.92
CA PHE A 258 12.17 17.05 -8.70
C PHE A 258 10.92 16.26 -9.09
N ASN A 259 9.73 16.81 -8.86
CA ASN A 259 8.46 16.22 -9.27
C ASN A 259 8.33 16.08 -10.81
N GLN A 260 9.11 16.84 -11.58
CA GLN A 260 9.17 16.77 -13.04
C GLN A 260 10.33 15.92 -13.56
N PHE A 261 11.26 15.50 -12.69
CA PHE A 261 12.37 14.65 -13.08
C PHE A 261 11.92 13.26 -13.53
N ARG A 262 12.41 12.80 -14.68
CA ARG A 262 12.05 11.50 -15.29
C ARG A 262 13.34 10.76 -15.67
N PRO A 263 13.81 9.78 -14.86
CA PRO A 263 14.92 8.93 -15.23
C PRO A 263 14.62 8.14 -16.52
N GLU A 264 15.60 8.07 -17.41
CA GLU A 264 15.46 7.37 -18.70
C GLU A 264 15.60 5.84 -18.57
N GLN A 265 16.19 5.38 -17.46
CA GLN A 265 16.48 3.97 -17.21
C GLN A 265 16.33 3.63 -15.73
N THR A 266 16.20 2.33 -15.45
CA THR A 266 16.29 1.76 -14.11
C THR A 266 17.68 1.20 -13.86
N ILE A 267 18.23 1.41 -12.66
CA ILE A 267 19.44 0.76 -12.17
C ILE A 267 19.05 -0.07 -10.96
N ALA A 268 19.26 -1.37 -10.99
CA ALA A 268 18.71 -2.34 -10.05
C ALA A 268 19.77 -2.87 -9.07
N THR A 269 19.37 -3.18 -7.84
CA THR A 269 20.14 -3.95 -6.86
C THR A 269 19.63 -5.39 -6.74
N GLY A 270 18.37 -5.61 -7.10
CA GLY A 270 17.69 -6.90 -7.04
C GLY A 270 18.01 -7.81 -8.21
N PRO A 271 17.52 -9.09 -8.15
CA PRO A 271 17.81 -10.11 -9.16
C PRO A 271 17.09 -9.91 -10.49
N PHE A 272 16.30 -8.86 -10.63
CA PHE A 272 15.66 -8.48 -11.88
C PHE A 272 15.87 -7.00 -12.20
N ASN A 273 15.82 -6.68 -13.49
CA ASN A 273 15.74 -5.31 -14.00
C ASN A 273 14.64 -5.24 -15.07
N VAL A 274 14.18 -4.04 -15.37
CA VAL A 274 13.13 -3.83 -16.37
C VAL A 274 13.71 -3.94 -17.79
N ASP A 275 13.09 -4.73 -18.65
CA ASP A 275 13.31 -4.63 -20.08
C ASP A 275 12.46 -3.49 -20.65
N MET A 276 13.07 -2.32 -20.78
CA MET A 276 12.41 -1.09 -21.22
C MET A 276 11.74 -1.22 -22.60
N SER A 277 12.18 -2.19 -23.42
CA SER A 277 11.61 -2.42 -24.76
C SER A 277 10.27 -3.14 -24.75
N THR A 278 9.92 -3.77 -23.62
CA THR A 278 8.69 -4.56 -23.47
C THR A 278 7.51 -3.76 -22.88
N ILE A 279 7.75 -2.53 -22.45
CA ILE A 279 6.72 -1.71 -21.78
C ILE A 279 5.64 -1.30 -22.77
N THR A 280 4.43 -1.72 -22.48
CA THR A 280 3.23 -1.39 -23.26
C THR A 280 2.08 -0.95 -22.34
N ASN A 281 0.94 -0.63 -22.95
CA ASN A 281 -0.30 -0.38 -22.18
C ASN A 281 -0.87 -1.65 -21.53
N ALA A 282 -0.39 -2.84 -21.90
CA ALA A 282 -0.94 -4.12 -21.44
C ALA A 282 -0.01 -4.87 -20.50
N GLU A 283 1.30 -4.69 -20.61
CA GLU A 283 2.29 -5.50 -19.89
C GLU A 283 3.69 -4.88 -19.91
N LEU A 284 4.56 -5.40 -19.06
CA LEU A 284 6.00 -5.23 -19.09
C LEU A 284 6.70 -6.51 -18.64
N THR A 285 8.00 -6.64 -18.95
CA THR A 285 8.80 -7.79 -18.53
C THR A 285 10.00 -7.34 -17.70
N LEU A 286 10.21 -8.05 -16.59
CA LEU A 286 11.47 -8.00 -15.84
C LEU A 286 12.37 -9.12 -16.34
N VAL A 287 13.65 -8.82 -16.51
CA VAL A 287 14.69 -9.79 -16.94
C VAL A 287 15.73 -9.95 -15.84
N LYS A 288 16.28 -11.17 -15.73
CA LYS A 288 17.25 -11.52 -14.70
C LYS A 288 18.48 -10.61 -14.73
N ASN A 289 18.81 -10.04 -13.57
CA ASN A 289 20.04 -9.29 -13.34
C ASN A 289 21.11 -10.23 -12.75
N ALA A 290 22.01 -10.71 -13.57
CA ALA A 290 23.05 -11.65 -13.15
C ALA A 290 24.08 -11.03 -12.18
N GLN A 291 24.11 -9.72 -12.01
CA GLN A 291 25.03 -9.02 -11.10
C GLN A 291 24.51 -8.95 -9.66
N ALA A 292 23.20 -9.19 -9.44
CA ALA A 292 22.64 -9.19 -8.11
C ALA A 292 23.26 -10.29 -7.24
N PHE A 293 23.53 -9.98 -5.96
CA PHE A 293 24.19 -10.92 -5.04
C PHE A 293 23.45 -12.25 -4.87
N ASN A 294 22.14 -12.24 -5.06
CA ASN A 294 21.22 -13.38 -4.93
C ASN A 294 20.64 -13.85 -6.28
N ALA A 295 21.25 -13.49 -7.39
CA ALA A 295 20.78 -13.92 -8.70
C ALA A 295 20.77 -15.46 -8.86
N GLY A 296 21.64 -16.17 -8.13
CA GLY A 296 21.71 -17.65 -8.12
C GLY A 296 20.56 -18.32 -7.36
N ASP A 297 19.91 -17.60 -6.44
CA ASP A 297 18.84 -18.16 -5.61
C ASP A 297 17.48 -18.13 -6.33
N VAL A 298 17.38 -17.33 -7.39
CA VAL A 298 16.13 -17.13 -8.14
C VAL A 298 16.06 -18.08 -9.34
N ALA A 299 14.99 -18.87 -9.39
CA ALA A 299 14.81 -19.92 -10.40
C ALA A 299 14.23 -19.43 -11.74
N PHE A 300 13.67 -18.22 -11.78
CA PHE A 300 13.08 -17.63 -12.98
C PHE A 300 14.08 -16.72 -13.69
N ASP A 301 14.04 -16.71 -15.02
CA ASP A 301 14.85 -15.83 -15.86
C ASP A 301 14.10 -14.56 -16.24
N ARG A 302 12.76 -14.63 -16.22
CA ARG A 302 11.86 -13.54 -16.59
C ARG A 302 10.65 -13.50 -15.69
N ILE A 303 10.11 -12.28 -15.51
CA ILE A 303 8.79 -12.07 -14.90
C ILE A 303 7.99 -11.20 -15.85
N ARG A 304 6.94 -11.75 -16.43
CA ARG A 304 5.98 -11.02 -17.26
C ARG A 304 4.86 -10.50 -16.38
N ILE A 305 4.59 -9.20 -16.44
CA ILE A 305 3.62 -8.54 -15.58
C ILE A 305 2.52 -7.94 -16.46
N PHE A 306 1.32 -8.53 -16.37
CA PHE A 306 0.13 -8.02 -17.02
C PHE A 306 -0.42 -6.80 -16.25
N ARG A 307 -0.77 -5.76 -17.00
CA ARG A 307 -1.27 -4.51 -16.45
C ARG A 307 -2.79 -4.49 -16.39
N GLY A 308 -3.35 -4.14 -15.24
CA GLY A 308 -4.76 -3.86 -15.09
C GLY A 308 -5.25 -3.96 -13.67
N GLU A 309 -6.47 -3.52 -13.48
CA GLU A 309 -7.29 -3.75 -12.29
C GLU A 309 -8.23 -4.94 -12.50
N THR A 310 -9.16 -5.17 -11.58
CA THR A 310 -9.97 -6.40 -11.52
C THR A 310 -10.73 -6.71 -12.80
N ASP A 311 -11.24 -5.72 -13.51
CA ASP A 311 -11.97 -5.88 -14.77
C ASP A 311 -11.08 -6.41 -15.91
N THR A 312 -9.84 -5.94 -15.98
CA THR A 312 -8.85 -6.34 -16.99
C THR A 312 -8.14 -7.64 -16.61
N ILE A 313 -7.78 -7.82 -15.34
CA ILE A 313 -6.99 -8.96 -14.87
C ILE A 313 -7.85 -10.23 -14.73
N SER A 314 -9.13 -10.13 -14.34
CA SER A 314 -10.01 -11.29 -14.15
C SER A 314 -10.06 -12.25 -15.35
N PRO A 315 -10.29 -11.79 -16.61
CA PRO A 315 -10.29 -12.69 -17.76
C PRO A 315 -8.92 -13.32 -18.03
N ILE A 316 -7.80 -12.62 -17.73
CA ILE A 316 -6.44 -13.15 -17.92
C ILE A 316 -6.13 -14.23 -16.88
N VAL A 317 -6.57 -14.06 -15.64
CA VAL A 317 -6.49 -15.09 -14.60
C VAL A 317 -7.31 -16.32 -14.99
N LEU A 318 -8.57 -16.13 -15.40
CA LEU A 318 -9.46 -17.23 -15.78
C LEU A 318 -8.99 -17.99 -17.03
N SER A 319 -8.24 -17.35 -17.93
CA SER A 319 -7.57 -18.03 -19.06
C SER A 319 -6.27 -18.77 -18.67
N LYS A 320 -5.88 -18.73 -17.38
CA LYS A 320 -4.66 -19.36 -16.85
C LYS A 320 -3.36 -18.80 -17.41
N GLU A 321 -3.37 -17.52 -17.75
CA GLU A 321 -2.18 -16.80 -18.22
C GLU A 321 -1.41 -16.11 -17.08
N ILE A 322 -1.95 -16.04 -15.88
CA ILE A 322 -1.32 -15.45 -14.68
C ILE A 322 -1.08 -16.52 -13.63
N ASP A 323 0.12 -16.56 -13.05
CA ASP A 323 0.50 -17.49 -11.98
C ASP A 323 0.13 -16.94 -10.60
N TYR A 324 0.15 -15.60 -10.45
CA TYR A 324 -0.24 -14.92 -9.21
C TYR A 324 -0.85 -13.54 -9.49
N ALA A 325 -1.99 -13.29 -8.86
CA ALA A 325 -2.61 -11.97 -8.84
C ALA A 325 -3.19 -11.66 -7.46
N THR A 326 -2.96 -10.43 -6.99
CA THR A 326 -3.48 -9.90 -5.73
C THR A 326 -4.37 -8.69 -6.00
N HIS A 327 -5.62 -8.97 -6.36
CA HIS A 327 -6.66 -7.97 -6.63
C HIS A 327 -7.87 -8.28 -5.72
N GLY A 328 -8.76 -7.31 -5.54
CA GLY A 328 -10.05 -7.57 -4.88
C GLY A 328 -11.05 -8.13 -5.88
N PHE A 329 -10.95 -9.41 -6.23
CA PHE A 329 -11.83 -10.03 -7.21
C PHE A 329 -13.27 -10.11 -6.71
N ALA A 330 -14.24 -9.78 -7.58
CA ALA A 330 -15.65 -9.93 -7.26
C ALA A 330 -16.00 -11.38 -6.88
N PRO A 331 -16.99 -11.63 -5.99
CA PRO A 331 -17.37 -12.97 -5.56
C PRO A 331 -17.69 -13.94 -6.71
N ALA A 332 -18.28 -13.45 -7.79
CA ALA A 332 -18.59 -14.27 -8.97
C ALA A 332 -17.31 -14.71 -9.72
N THR A 333 -16.31 -13.84 -9.80
CA THR A 333 -15.01 -14.15 -10.41
C THR A 333 -14.23 -15.16 -9.57
N GLU A 334 -14.19 -14.97 -8.25
CA GLU A 334 -13.56 -15.91 -7.32
C GLU A 334 -14.18 -17.31 -7.43
N LYS A 335 -15.51 -17.42 -7.47
CA LYS A 335 -16.20 -18.68 -7.69
C LYS A 335 -15.74 -19.36 -8.98
N GLN A 336 -15.63 -18.63 -10.09
CA GLN A 336 -15.15 -19.18 -11.37
C GLN A 336 -13.67 -19.61 -11.29
N MET A 337 -12.81 -18.90 -10.57
CA MET A 337 -11.43 -19.33 -10.33
C MET A 337 -11.39 -20.71 -9.67
N ILE A 338 -12.13 -20.90 -8.58
CA ILE A 338 -12.21 -22.17 -7.85
C ILE A 338 -12.77 -23.28 -8.75
N GLU A 339 -13.86 -23.03 -9.46
CA GLU A 339 -14.49 -23.99 -10.37
C GLU A 339 -13.56 -24.44 -11.52
N THR A 340 -12.64 -23.57 -11.95
CA THR A 340 -11.66 -23.87 -13.01
C THR A 340 -10.35 -24.44 -12.49
N GLY A 341 -10.22 -24.65 -11.17
CA GLY A 341 -9.06 -25.24 -10.52
C GLY A 341 -7.91 -24.24 -10.28
N ILE A 342 -8.21 -22.95 -10.21
CA ILE A 342 -7.27 -21.91 -9.72
C ILE A 342 -7.45 -21.85 -8.20
N ARG A 343 -6.36 -22.01 -7.45
CA ARG A 343 -6.38 -21.91 -6.00
C ARG A 343 -6.51 -20.44 -5.57
N VAL A 344 -7.28 -20.20 -4.53
CA VAL A 344 -7.44 -18.89 -3.91
C VAL A 344 -6.80 -18.92 -2.53
N VAL A 345 -5.80 -18.07 -2.29
CA VAL A 345 -5.19 -17.89 -0.97
C VAL A 345 -5.68 -16.59 -0.34
N ARG A 346 -5.86 -16.59 1.00
CA ARG A 346 -6.52 -15.50 1.74
C ARG A 346 -5.62 -14.90 2.81
N PRO A 347 -4.49 -14.25 2.44
CA PRO A 347 -3.67 -13.54 3.41
C PRO A 347 -4.44 -12.33 3.98
N PRO A 348 -4.25 -11.98 5.26
CA PRO A 348 -4.77 -10.73 5.79
C PRO A 348 -4.12 -9.53 5.10
N ILE A 349 -4.92 -8.51 4.81
CA ILE A 349 -4.42 -7.26 4.22
C ILE A 349 -4.08 -6.23 5.32
N TYR A 350 -4.60 -6.43 6.54
CA TYR A 350 -4.47 -5.50 7.68
C TYR A 350 -5.01 -4.09 7.40
N SER A 351 -5.96 -4.03 6.49
CA SER A 351 -6.56 -2.82 5.95
C SER A 351 -7.86 -3.21 5.23
N GLY A 352 -8.64 -2.23 4.86
CA GLY A 352 -9.84 -2.41 4.06
C GLY A 352 -10.43 -1.06 3.66
N PRO A 353 -11.65 -1.01 3.11
CA PRO A 353 -12.34 0.23 2.82
C PRO A 353 -12.95 0.83 4.10
N ALA A 354 -12.91 2.15 4.19
CA ALA A 354 -13.64 2.94 5.17
C ALA A 354 -14.42 4.06 4.51
N LEU A 355 -15.45 4.53 5.18
CA LEU A 355 -16.15 5.74 4.80
C LEU A 355 -15.40 6.95 5.37
N TYR A 356 -14.86 7.76 4.48
CA TYR A 356 -14.23 9.05 4.76
C TYR A 356 -15.24 10.18 4.64
N MET A 357 -15.06 11.23 5.43
CA MET A 357 -15.93 12.38 5.49
C MET A 357 -15.16 13.67 5.28
N ASN A 358 -15.74 14.66 4.62
CA ASN A 358 -15.14 15.98 4.44
C ASN A 358 -15.71 16.96 5.47
N PHE A 359 -14.95 17.22 6.50
CA PHE A 359 -15.39 18.06 7.63
C PHE A 359 -15.38 19.55 7.27
N GLY A 360 -14.47 19.97 6.37
CA GLY A 360 -14.45 21.36 5.90
C GLY A 360 -15.64 21.76 5.05
N LYS A 361 -16.26 20.78 4.35
CA LYS A 361 -17.53 21.01 3.62
C LYS A 361 -18.77 20.83 4.51
N PHE A 362 -18.70 19.89 5.44
CA PHE A 362 -19.82 19.50 6.29
C PHE A 362 -19.42 19.54 7.78
N PRO A 363 -19.31 20.74 8.38
CA PRO A 363 -18.98 20.88 9.80
C PRO A 363 -19.95 20.14 10.74
N GLN A 364 -21.17 19.86 10.28
CA GLN A 364 -22.17 19.08 11.03
C GLN A 364 -21.71 17.64 11.30
N LEU A 365 -20.73 17.12 10.53
CA LEU A 365 -20.11 15.82 10.76
C LEU A 365 -19.03 15.85 11.87
N GLU A 366 -18.66 17.03 12.41
CA GLU A 366 -17.74 17.14 13.54
C GLU A 366 -18.35 16.64 14.84
N ASP A 367 -19.68 16.59 14.96
CA ASP A 367 -20.34 15.95 16.10
C ASP A 367 -20.13 14.43 16.05
N LYS A 368 -19.42 13.86 17.03
CA LYS A 368 -19.12 12.43 17.09
C LYS A 368 -20.39 11.56 17.03
N ARG A 369 -21.52 12.03 17.57
CA ARG A 369 -22.81 11.30 17.57
C ARG A 369 -23.32 11.07 16.15
N VAL A 370 -23.09 12.02 15.24
CA VAL A 370 -23.46 11.87 13.82
C VAL A 370 -22.64 10.75 13.16
N ARG A 371 -21.34 10.70 13.40
CA ARG A 371 -20.45 9.66 12.85
C ARG A 371 -20.75 8.28 13.44
N GLN A 372 -21.01 8.23 14.74
CA GLN A 372 -21.45 7.02 15.45
C GLN A 372 -22.79 6.50 14.89
N ALA A 373 -23.74 7.39 14.63
CA ALA A 373 -25.01 7.05 13.99
C ALA A 373 -24.80 6.50 12.58
N MET A 374 -23.92 7.12 11.77
CA MET A 374 -23.58 6.61 10.43
C MET A 374 -22.94 5.22 10.50
N ALA A 375 -22.07 4.97 11.48
CA ALA A 375 -21.46 3.66 11.69
C ALA A 375 -22.50 2.58 12.05
N MET A 376 -23.50 2.91 12.87
CA MET A 376 -24.61 2.02 13.23
C MET A 376 -25.65 1.87 12.11
N ALA A 377 -25.69 2.79 11.15
CA ALA A 377 -26.59 2.72 9.99
C ALA A 377 -26.07 1.82 8.87
N ILE A 378 -24.82 1.35 8.95
CA ILE A 378 -24.21 0.48 7.97
C ILE A 378 -23.98 -0.92 8.56
N ASN A 379 -24.62 -1.93 7.96
CA ASN A 379 -24.33 -3.34 8.25
C ASN A 379 -23.00 -3.73 7.60
N ARG A 380 -21.92 -3.66 8.38
CA ARG A 380 -20.54 -3.90 7.93
C ARG A 380 -20.31 -5.34 7.48
N ASP A 381 -20.94 -6.33 8.10
CA ASP A 381 -20.86 -7.74 7.68
C ASP A 381 -21.47 -7.92 6.30
N GLN A 382 -22.65 -7.36 6.06
CA GLN A 382 -23.28 -7.37 4.73
C GLN A 382 -22.38 -6.69 3.70
N ASN A 383 -21.83 -5.52 4.03
CA ASN A 383 -20.97 -4.75 3.14
C ASN A 383 -19.72 -5.56 2.74
N GLY A 384 -19.06 -6.23 3.68
CA GLY A 384 -17.92 -7.11 3.42
C GLY A 384 -18.26 -8.30 2.54
N VAL A 385 -19.35 -9.01 2.85
CA VAL A 385 -19.80 -10.20 2.08
C VAL A 385 -20.20 -9.84 0.65
N ILE A 386 -20.90 -8.72 0.45
CA ILE A 386 -21.27 -8.24 -0.90
C ILE A 386 -20.01 -7.89 -1.70
N SER A 387 -19.01 -7.32 -1.05
CA SER A 387 -17.78 -6.85 -1.70
C SER A 387 -16.81 -7.97 -2.04
N LEU A 388 -16.57 -8.91 -1.12
CA LEU A 388 -15.50 -9.92 -1.23
C LEU A 388 -15.89 -11.32 -0.71
N ALA A 389 -17.16 -11.63 -0.54
CA ALA A 389 -17.60 -12.90 0.04
C ALA A 389 -16.83 -13.23 1.35
N ASP A 390 -16.21 -14.41 1.45
CA ASP A 390 -15.46 -14.85 2.63
C ASP A 390 -14.19 -14.01 2.92
N SER A 391 -13.77 -13.18 1.98
CA SER A 391 -12.58 -12.32 2.13
C SER A 391 -12.90 -10.92 2.67
N GLY A 392 -14.18 -10.59 2.86
CA GLY A 392 -14.64 -9.33 3.46
C GLY A 392 -15.30 -9.60 4.82
N VAL A 393 -14.64 -9.28 5.92
CA VAL A 393 -15.13 -9.51 7.30
C VAL A 393 -15.41 -8.17 7.96
N GLY A 394 -16.66 -7.93 8.40
CA GLY A 394 -17.03 -6.67 9.05
C GLY A 394 -16.12 -6.33 10.22
N VAL A 395 -15.67 -5.05 10.31
CA VAL A 395 -14.80 -4.60 11.40
C VAL A 395 -15.54 -4.67 12.73
N GLN A 396 -14.92 -5.30 13.71
CA GLN A 396 -15.50 -5.57 15.02
C GLN A 396 -15.16 -4.49 16.06
N TYR A 397 -13.89 -4.12 16.17
CA TYR A 397 -13.41 -3.29 17.28
C TYR A 397 -13.46 -1.78 17.02
N MET A 398 -13.54 -1.36 15.77
CA MET A 398 -13.65 0.05 15.37
C MET A 398 -12.57 0.96 15.97
N THR A 399 -11.34 0.45 16.06
CA THR A 399 -10.19 1.12 16.67
C THR A 399 -9.33 1.91 15.68
N GLY A 400 -9.59 1.80 14.37
CA GLY A 400 -8.77 2.41 13.32
C GLY A 400 -7.53 1.60 12.94
N MET A 401 -7.13 0.61 13.73
CA MET A 401 -6.14 -0.40 13.35
C MET A 401 -6.84 -1.72 13.02
N SER A 402 -6.15 -2.60 12.27
CA SER A 402 -6.68 -3.91 11.91
C SER A 402 -7.11 -4.71 13.14
N ASP A 403 -8.28 -5.34 13.06
CA ASP A 403 -8.78 -6.25 14.11
C ASP A 403 -7.79 -7.41 14.39
N ASN A 404 -6.97 -7.77 13.39
CA ASN A 404 -5.92 -8.77 13.55
C ASN A 404 -4.81 -8.35 14.55
N TYR A 405 -4.67 -7.06 14.84
CA TYR A 405 -3.69 -6.56 15.83
C TYR A 405 -4.28 -6.35 17.21
N VAL A 406 -5.59 -6.15 17.31
CA VAL A 406 -6.22 -5.74 18.58
C VAL A 406 -5.88 -6.67 19.75
N PRO A 407 -5.94 -8.02 19.63
CA PRO A 407 -5.62 -8.91 20.75
C PRO A 407 -4.14 -8.87 21.19
N ASP A 408 -3.22 -8.53 20.29
CA ASP A 408 -1.78 -8.48 20.58
C ASP A 408 -1.36 -7.12 21.20
N TRP A 409 -2.11 -6.06 20.91
CA TRP A 409 -1.75 -4.70 21.28
C TRP A 409 -2.55 -4.10 22.42
N LEU A 410 -3.82 -4.46 22.57
CA LEU A 410 -4.68 -3.93 23.62
C LEU A 410 -4.89 -4.97 24.75
N PRO A 411 -4.87 -4.54 26.00
CA PRO A 411 -5.26 -5.42 27.11
C PRO A 411 -6.77 -5.72 27.09
N GLU A 412 -7.17 -6.85 27.66
CA GLU A 412 -8.54 -7.37 27.61
C GLU A 412 -9.59 -6.41 28.18
N ASP A 413 -9.25 -5.68 29.24
CA ASP A 413 -10.12 -4.67 29.83
C ASP A 413 -10.36 -3.48 28.89
N ALA A 414 -9.35 -3.03 28.15
CA ALA A 414 -9.51 -2.01 27.12
C ALA A 414 -10.37 -2.50 25.95
N ILE A 415 -10.15 -3.74 25.48
CA ILE A 415 -10.96 -4.35 24.42
C ILE A 415 -12.43 -4.42 24.82
N SER A 416 -12.72 -4.88 26.06
CA SER A 416 -14.09 -5.00 26.56
C SER A 416 -14.80 -3.66 26.76
N GLY A 417 -14.03 -2.56 26.84
CA GLY A 417 -14.55 -1.19 26.97
C GLY A 417 -14.86 -0.51 25.63
N LEU A 418 -14.45 -1.11 24.48
CA LEU A 418 -14.70 -0.53 23.17
C LEU A 418 -16.18 -0.60 22.77
N ASN A 419 -16.66 0.45 22.09
CA ASN A 419 -17.99 0.42 21.49
C ASN A 419 -17.92 -0.29 20.11
N PRO A 420 -18.65 -1.40 19.93
CA PRO A 420 -18.64 -2.13 18.66
C PRO A 420 -19.52 -1.47 17.57
N TYR A 421 -20.34 -0.47 17.91
CA TYR A 421 -21.28 0.18 16.99
C TYR A 421 -22.08 -0.84 16.15
N PRO A 422 -22.91 -1.69 16.77
CA PRO A 422 -23.67 -2.71 16.04
C PRO A 422 -24.65 -2.04 15.07
N TYR A 423 -25.00 -2.76 13.99
CA TYR A 423 -26.04 -2.30 13.07
C TYR A 423 -27.39 -2.16 13.81
N ASP A 424 -27.83 -0.92 14.01
CA ASP A 424 -29.07 -0.59 14.73
C ASP A 424 -29.60 0.77 14.26
N LEU A 425 -30.60 0.75 13.39
CA LEU A 425 -31.18 1.97 12.82
C LEU A 425 -31.96 2.81 13.83
N ASP A 426 -32.53 2.20 14.83
CA ASP A 426 -33.29 2.94 15.87
C ASP A 426 -32.33 3.67 16.80
N ALA A 427 -31.25 3.01 17.23
CA ALA A 427 -30.20 3.65 18.02
C ALA A 427 -29.47 4.74 17.23
N ALA A 428 -29.18 4.49 15.95
CA ALA A 428 -28.60 5.49 15.03
C ALA A 428 -29.50 6.72 14.89
N ALA A 429 -30.81 6.52 14.75
CA ALA A 429 -31.76 7.61 14.66
C ALA A 429 -31.85 8.42 15.96
N ALA A 430 -31.76 7.77 17.12
CA ALA A 430 -31.73 8.45 18.42
C ALA A 430 -30.50 9.36 18.55
N LEU A 431 -29.30 8.88 18.16
CA LEU A 431 -28.07 9.69 18.16
C LEU A 431 -28.17 10.92 17.26
N LEU A 432 -28.74 10.80 16.04
CA LEU A 432 -28.94 11.94 15.16
C LEU A 432 -29.92 12.97 15.78
N GLN A 433 -31.00 12.50 16.43
CA GLN A 433 -31.95 13.39 17.11
C GLN A 433 -31.29 14.11 18.30
N GLU A 434 -30.47 13.43 19.09
CA GLU A 434 -29.67 14.02 20.17
C GLU A 434 -28.66 15.05 19.65
N ALA A 435 -28.13 14.85 18.44
CA ALA A 435 -27.26 15.80 17.72
C ALA A 435 -28.06 16.96 17.09
N GLY A 436 -29.40 17.03 17.30
CA GLY A 436 -30.26 18.09 16.79
C GLY A 436 -30.75 17.91 15.37
N TRP A 437 -30.50 16.75 14.74
CA TRP A 437 -31.02 16.45 13.41
C TRP A 437 -32.49 16.08 13.48
N THR A 438 -33.24 16.39 12.43
CA THR A 438 -34.68 16.12 12.33
C THR A 438 -35.01 15.36 11.05
N LYS A 439 -36.26 14.88 10.93
CA LYS A 439 -36.73 14.28 9.67
C LYS A 439 -37.76 15.18 8.98
N ASP A 440 -37.61 15.32 7.65
CA ASP A 440 -38.66 15.83 6.75
C ASP A 440 -39.16 14.64 5.92
N GLY A 441 -40.33 14.13 6.24
CA GLY A 441 -40.77 12.82 5.75
C GLY A 441 -39.83 11.70 6.23
N ASP A 442 -39.28 10.97 5.27
CA ASP A 442 -38.32 9.87 5.51
C ASP A 442 -36.84 10.33 5.41
N ARG A 443 -36.58 11.63 5.16
CA ARG A 443 -35.24 12.17 4.95
C ARG A 443 -34.72 12.93 6.15
N TRP A 444 -33.41 12.73 6.44
CA TRP A 444 -32.73 13.49 7.46
C TRP A 444 -32.44 14.93 7.04
N VAL A 445 -32.61 15.83 7.97
CA VAL A 445 -32.25 17.25 7.87
C VAL A 445 -31.27 17.54 9.00
N MET A 446 -30.14 18.14 8.67
CA MET A 446 -29.06 18.47 9.59
C MET A 446 -29.53 19.51 10.62
N ALA A 447 -28.78 19.69 11.71
CA ALA A 447 -29.12 20.60 12.80
C ALA A 447 -29.26 22.07 12.35
N ASP A 448 -28.60 22.46 11.26
CA ASP A 448 -28.70 23.80 10.65
C ASP A 448 -29.88 23.98 9.68
N GLY A 449 -30.69 22.95 9.49
CA GLY A 449 -31.82 22.94 8.57
C GLY A 449 -31.52 22.58 7.13
N THR A 450 -30.27 22.20 6.79
CA THR A 450 -29.93 21.72 5.45
C THR A 450 -30.25 20.24 5.27
N PRO A 451 -30.68 19.78 4.08
CA PRO A 451 -30.85 18.35 3.81
C PRO A 451 -29.55 17.57 3.96
N ALA A 452 -29.63 16.37 4.55
CA ALA A 452 -28.50 15.44 4.66
C ALA A 452 -28.21 14.79 3.30
N LYS A 453 -27.56 15.56 2.41
CA LYS A 453 -27.30 15.20 1.02
C LYS A 453 -25.82 15.19 0.74
N PHE A 454 -25.31 14.07 0.15
CA PHE A 454 -23.90 13.83 -0.10
C PHE A 454 -23.66 13.11 -1.43
N ASP A 455 -22.54 13.40 -2.08
CA ASP A 455 -21.94 12.50 -3.07
C ASP A 455 -20.98 11.53 -2.37
N LEU A 456 -21.08 10.23 -2.66
CA LEU A 456 -20.12 9.22 -2.17
C LEU A 456 -19.25 8.75 -3.31
N THR A 457 -17.96 9.11 -3.25
CA THR A 457 -16.96 8.73 -4.27
C THR A 457 -16.28 7.42 -3.94
N PHE A 458 -16.03 6.60 -4.98
CA PHE A 458 -15.26 5.36 -4.88
C PHE A 458 -14.54 5.04 -6.19
N PRO A 459 -13.42 4.26 -6.17
CA PRO A 459 -12.69 3.90 -7.38
C PRO A 459 -13.51 2.96 -8.25
N ALA A 460 -13.72 3.34 -9.51
CA ALA A 460 -14.54 2.57 -10.45
C ALA A 460 -13.94 1.20 -10.80
N GLU A 461 -12.61 1.12 -10.83
CA GLU A 461 -11.85 -0.07 -11.28
C GLU A 461 -11.62 -1.10 -10.16
N TYR A 462 -11.82 -0.73 -8.89
CA TYR A 462 -11.68 -1.63 -7.75
C TYR A 462 -13.02 -2.31 -7.46
N ALA A 463 -13.17 -3.56 -7.88
CA ALA A 463 -14.46 -4.25 -7.78
C ALA A 463 -14.99 -4.32 -6.35
N ASP A 464 -14.12 -4.59 -5.37
CA ASP A 464 -14.43 -4.67 -3.95
C ASP A 464 -14.85 -3.31 -3.36
N TRP A 465 -14.08 -2.24 -3.62
CA TRP A 465 -14.40 -0.90 -3.08
C TRP A 465 -15.60 -0.26 -3.79
N SER A 466 -15.76 -0.57 -5.09
CA SER A 466 -16.95 -0.14 -5.84
C SER A 466 -18.22 -0.77 -5.27
N ALA A 467 -18.17 -2.08 -4.96
CA ALA A 467 -19.27 -2.79 -4.30
C ALA A 467 -19.54 -2.24 -2.89
N ALA A 468 -18.49 -2.01 -2.09
CA ALA A 468 -18.60 -1.41 -0.76
C ALA A 468 -19.27 -0.03 -0.80
N GLY A 469 -18.88 0.81 -1.75
CA GLY A 469 -19.45 2.15 -1.92
C GLY A 469 -20.90 2.13 -2.37
N GLN A 470 -21.26 1.22 -3.27
CA GLN A 470 -22.66 1.07 -3.73
C GLN A 470 -23.56 0.57 -2.61
N ASP A 471 -23.14 -0.47 -1.87
CA ASP A 471 -23.91 -1.00 -0.73
C ASP A 471 -24.03 0.03 0.40
N ALA A 472 -22.95 0.72 0.77
CA ALA A 472 -23.00 1.80 1.76
C ALA A 472 -23.96 2.93 1.33
N THR A 473 -23.98 3.29 0.04
CA THR A 473 -24.93 4.24 -0.52
C THR A 473 -26.38 3.78 -0.33
N GLU A 474 -26.68 2.51 -0.63
CA GLU A 474 -28.03 1.95 -0.49
C GLU A 474 -28.47 1.93 0.99
N GLN A 475 -27.59 1.51 1.89
CA GLN A 475 -27.89 1.45 3.32
C GLN A 475 -28.12 2.84 3.91
N LEU A 476 -27.28 3.83 3.62
CA LEU A 476 -27.45 5.21 4.07
C LEU A 476 -28.73 5.84 3.50
N ASN A 477 -29.07 5.56 2.24
CA ASN A 477 -30.33 6.00 1.64
C ASN A 477 -31.56 5.36 2.32
N THR A 478 -31.47 4.09 2.69
CA THR A 478 -32.51 3.37 3.43
C THR A 478 -32.69 3.97 4.83
N PHE A 479 -31.62 4.40 5.49
CA PHE A 479 -31.67 5.06 6.78
C PHE A 479 -32.27 6.49 6.72
N GLY A 480 -32.27 7.10 5.53
CA GLY A 480 -32.91 8.39 5.29
C GLY A 480 -31.97 9.54 4.87
N PHE A 481 -30.68 9.28 4.67
CA PHE A 481 -29.81 10.25 3.99
C PHE A 481 -30.18 10.35 2.48
N GLU A 482 -29.69 11.35 1.80
CA GLU A 482 -29.71 11.44 0.33
C GLU A 482 -28.29 11.32 -0.20
N VAL A 483 -27.87 10.10 -0.51
CA VAL A 483 -26.51 9.81 -0.98
C VAL A 483 -26.53 9.41 -2.45
N ALA A 484 -25.72 10.10 -3.29
CA ALA A 484 -25.54 9.78 -4.69
C ALA A 484 -24.17 9.07 -4.91
N PRO A 485 -24.14 7.85 -5.50
CA PRO A 485 -22.88 7.16 -5.77
C PRO A 485 -22.14 7.83 -6.94
N ARG A 486 -20.84 8.04 -6.80
CA ARG A 486 -19.98 8.66 -7.81
C ARG A 486 -18.71 7.84 -8.02
N ALA A 487 -18.74 6.95 -9.02
CA ALA A 487 -17.55 6.20 -9.42
C ALA A 487 -16.57 7.13 -10.17
N ILE A 488 -15.30 7.14 -9.74
CA ILE A 488 -14.21 7.91 -10.35
C ILE A 488 -13.00 7.01 -10.54
N THR A 489 -12.00 7.42 -11.33
CA THR A 489 -10.81 6.58 -11.54
C THR A 489 -9.98 6.45 -10.26
N TYR A 490 -9.35 5.30 -10.05
CA TYR A 490 -8.51 5.04 -8.88
C TYR A 490 -7.31 6.00 -8.79
N THR A 491 -6.86 6.54 -9.92
CA THR A 491 -5.78 7.54 -9.97
C THR A 491 -6.24 8.94 -9.59
N GLN A 492 -7.51 9.29 -9.86
CA GLN A 492 -8.06 10.61 -9.53
C GLN A 492 -8.55 10.70 -8.08
N GLN A 493 -9.07 9.60 -7.53
CA GLN A 493 -9.69 9.62 -6.20
C GLN A 493 -8.76 10.11 -5.07
N PRO A 494 -7.51 9.63 -4.95
CA PRO A 494 -6.59 10.14 -3.92
C PRO A 494 -6.32 11.63 -4.07
N ILE A 495 -6.21 12.12 -5.31
CA ILE A 495 -6.01 13.54 -5.62
C ILE A 495 -7.22 14.38 -5.16
N ASP A 496 -8.43 13.89 -5.41
CA ASP A 496 -9.66 14.59 -5.01
C ASP A 496 -9.79 14.63 -3.48
N ILE A 497 -9.42 13.56 -2.77
CA ILE A 497 -9.41 13.52 -1.31
C ILE A 497 -8.38 14.50 -0.75
N ASP A 498 -7.14 14.48 -1.23
CA ASP A 498 -6.08 15.37 -0.75
C ASP A 498 -6.40 16.85 -1.01
N ARG A 499 -7.12 17.15 -2.10
CA ARG A 499 -7.60 18.51 -2.40
C ARG A 499 -8.86 18.92 -1.64
N GLY A 500 -9.56 17.99 -0.98
CA GLY A 500 -10.86 18.23 -0.34
C GLY A 500 -12.02 18.32 -1.35
N ASN A 501 -11.90 17.69 -2.53
CA ASN A 501 -12.90 17.70 -3.59
C ASN A 501 -13.86 16.51 -3.50
N PHE A 502 -14.32 16.17 -2.33
CA PHE A 502 -15.27 15.08 -2.08
C PHE A 502 -16.26 15.50 -0.99
N ASP A 503 -17.35 14.75 -0.82
CA ASP A 503 -18.25 14.87 0.32
C ASP A 503 -18.04 13.68 1.27
N LEU A 504 -18.34 12.49 0.75
CA LEU A 504 -17.98 11.20 1.33
C LEU A 504 -17.11 10.42 0.34
N ALA A 505 -16.23 9.55 0.83
CA ALA A 505 -15.40 8.72 -0.03
C ALA A 505 -15.14 7.34 0.56
N ILE A 506 -15.04 6.32 -0.28
CA ILE A 506 -14.47 5.03 0.11
C ILE A 506 -12.97 5.11 -0.07
N GLN A 507 -12.21 4.99 1.03
CA GLN A 507 -10.76 5.04 1.02
C GLN A 507 -10.19 4.04 2.04
N ALA A 508 -8.89 3.72 1.94
CA ALA A 508 -8.23 2.77 2.83
C ALA A 508 -8.21 3.23 4.29
N TRP A 509 -8.43 2.30 5.21
CA TRP A 509 -8.10 2.41 6.63
C TRP A 509 -7.07 1.34 6.99
N GLY A 510 -6.48 1.43 8.18
CA GLY A 510 -5.47 0.48 8.61
C GLY A 510 -4.12 0.68 7.90
N SER A 511 -3.27 -0.34 7.89
CA SER A 511 -1.99 -0.31 7.19
C SER A 511 -1.64 -1.66 6.61
N SER A 512 -1.74 -1.78 5.30
CA SER A 512 -1.30 -2.98 4.55
C SER A 512 0.22 -3.06 4.37
N SER A 513 0.94 -2.00 4.70
CA SER A 513 2.37 -1.89 4.41
C SER A 513 3.28 -2.09 5.62
N ASN A 514 2.75 -1.94 6.83
CA ASN A 514 3.58 -1.95 8.04
C ASN A 514 2.87 -2.65 9.21
N PRO A 515 3.53 -3.63 9.85
CA PRO A 515 2.94 -4.46 10.89
C PRO A 515 2.99 -3.81 12.29
N HIS A 516 2.74 -2.50 12.38
CA HIS A 516 2.64 -1.78 13.66
C HIS A 516 1.42 -0.85 13.62
N PRO A 517 0.57 -0.83 14.64
CA PRO A 517 -0.68 -0.02 14.66
C PRO A 517 -0.48 1.48 14.42
N HIS A 518 0.65 2.06 14.84
CA HIS A 518 1.00 3.46 14.59
C HIS A 518 0.75 3.89 13.13
N TYR A 519 1.08 3.03 12.16
CA TYR A 519 0.92 3.37 10.73
C TYR A 519 -0.54 3.53 10.31
N SER A 520 -1.46 2.83 10.99
CA SER A 520 -2.90 2.99 10.75
C SER A 520 -3.37 4.38 11.15
N TYR A 521 -2.90 4.88 12.28
CA TYR A 521 -3.25 6.23 12.76
C TYR A 521 -2.56 7.33 11.96
N THR A 522 -1.33 7.09 11.49
CA THR A 522 -0.66 7.99 10.54
C THR A 522 -1.50 8.21 9.28
N GLN A 523 -2.14 7.15 8.76
CA GLN A 523 -3.02 7.27 7.59
C GLN A 523 -4.23 8.17 7.90
N ALA A 524 -4.91 7.93 9.01
CA ALA A 524 -6.15 8.62 9.36
C ALA A 524 -5.93 10.07 9.82
N PHE A 525 -4.90 10.33 10.66
CA PHE A 525 -4.74 11.63 11.31
C PHE A 525 -3.70 12.52 10.64
N TYR A 526 -2.66 11.95 10.03
CA TYR A 526 -1.60 12.74 9.40
C TYR A 526 -1.75 12.81 7.88
N THR A 527 -1.74 11.68 7.19
CA THR A 527 -1.66 11.64 5.71
C THR A 527 -2.82 12.37 5.04
N ARG A 528 -4.06 12.16 5.50
CA ARG A 528 -5.27 12.75 4.91
C ARG A 528 -5.74 14.05 5.59
N ASN A 529 -4.93 14.60 6.49
CA ASN A 529 -5.16 15.89 7.14
C ASN A 529 -3.91 16.76 7.04
N THR A 530 -3.01 16.72 8.01
CA THR A 530 -1.82 17.59 8.11
C THR A 530 -0.97 17.56 6.86
N LEU A 531 -0.63 16.38 6.34
CA LEU A 531 0.21 16.26 5.14
C LEU A 531 -0.49 16.78 3.88
N ALA A 532 -1.78 16.49 3.73
CA ALA A 532 -2.56 17.01 2.60
C ALA A 532 -2.61 18.54 2.61
N ILE A 533 -2.80 19.14 3.80
CA ILE A 533 -2.82 20.60 3.99
C ILE A 533 -1.43 21.18 3.70
N ASN A 534 -0.35 20.60 4.20
CA ASN A 534 1.03 21.04 3.97
C ASN A 534 1.39 20.99 2.48
N ASN A 535 0.82 20.06 1.73
CA ASN A 535 0.97 19.95 0.27
C ASN A 535 0.01 20.87 -0.53
N GLY A 536 -0.63 21.81 0.13
CA GLY A 536 -1.51 22.82 -0.51
C GLY A 536 -2.93 22.32 -0.82
N GLY A 537 -3.32 21.16 -0.30
CA GLY A 537 -4.68 20.65 -0.34
C GLY A 537 -5.48 21.01 0.91
N LYS A 538 -6.56 20.27 1.17
CA LYS A 538 -7.40 20.42 2.37
C LYS A 538 -7.58 19.09 3.11
N GLY A 539 -7.43 17.97 2.40
CA GLY A 539 -7.67 16.64 2.95
C GLY A 539 -9.10 16.46 3.43
N MET A 540 -9.26 15.74 4.53
CA MET A 540 -10.55 15.59 5.25
C MET A 540 -10.92 16.84 6.03
N ASP A 541 -9.94 17.66 6.40
CA ASP A 541 -10.10 18.83 7.28
C ASP A 541 -10.73 18.45 8.65
N PHE A 542 -10.33 17.29 9.19
CA PHE A 542 -10.79 16.81 10.49
C PHE A 542 -10.07 17.60 11.60
N PRO A 543 -10.81 18.19 12.57
CA PRO A 543 -10.20 18.91 13.67
C PRO A 543 -9.31 17.98 14.51
N LEU A 544 -8.00 18.25 14.57
CA LEU A 544 -7.05 17.40 15.29
C LEU A 544 -6.98 17.70 16.80
N GLN A 545 -7.46 18.88 17.23
CA GLN A 545 -7.65 19.21 18.64
C GLN A 545 -9.04 18.74 19.07
N GLN A 546 -9.11 17.73 19.94
CA GLN A 546 -10.38 17.11 20.36
C GLN A 546 -10.51 17.06 21.88
N GLU A 547 -11.76 17.11 22.35
CA GLU A 547 -12.14 16.73 23.72
C GLU A 547 -12.74 15.33 23.68
N THR A 548 -12.22 14.43 24.51
CA THR A 548 -12.67 13.05 24.58
C THR A 548 -13.04 12.65 26.00
N ASP A 549 -14.00 11.72 26.11
CA ASP A 549 -14.41 11.18 27.40
C ASP A 549 -13.36 10.20 27.95
N VAL A 550 -12.61 9.53 27.05
CA VAL A 550 -11.63 8.49 27.43
C VAL A 550 -10.27 9.05 27.81
N ALA A 551 -9.85 10.21 27.26
CA ALA A 551 -8.50 10.76 27.46
C ALA A 551 -8.48 12.27 27.79
N GLY A 552 -9.65 12.94 27.86
CA GLY A 552 -9.74 14.40 28.00
C GLY A 552 -9.31 15.12 26.70
N PRO A 553 -8.72 16.33 26.81
CA PRO A 553 -8.25 17.07 25.66
C PRO A 553 -7.04 16.37 25.02
N VAL A 554 -7.07 16.17 23.70
CA VAL A 554 -6.00 15.52 22.93
C VAL A 554 -5.66 16.30 21.67
N ASP A 555 -4.38 16.25 21.29
CA ASP A 555 -3.89 16.57 19.95
C ASP A 555 -3.66 15.26 19.20
N LEU A 556 -4.47 14.96 18.20
CA LEU A 556 -4.44 13.68 17.49
C LEU A 556 -3.18 13.50 16.63
N ASP A 557 -2.59 14.59 16.13
CA ASP A 557 -1.32 14.51 15.41
C ASP A 557 -0.18 14.15 16.36
N GLN A 558 -0.12 14.80 17.53
CA GLN A 558 0.86 14.46 18.57
C GLN A 558 0.62 13.04 19.11
N LEU A 559 -0.64 12.66 19.37
CA LEU A 559 -0.99 11.32 19.84
C LEU A 559 -0.56 10.22 18.85
N THR A 560 -0.58 10.53 17.54
CA THR A 560 -0.07 9.63 16.49
C THR A 560 1.45 9.45 16.61
N VAL A 561 2.20 10.50 16.92
CA VAL A 561 3.65 10.41 17.17
C VAL A 561 3.91 9.62 18.46
N ASP A 562 3.22 9.95 19.53
CA ASP A 562 3.36 9.30 20.84
C ASP A 562 3.04 7.80 20.78
N ALA A 563 2.13 7.38 19.89
CA ALA A 563 1.80 5.98 19.65
C ALA A 563 3.02 5.12 19.22
N ALA A 564 4.06 5.75 18.71
CA ALA A 564 5.31 5.10 18.30
C ALA A 564 6.51 5.51 19.19
N ASP A 565 6.30 6.29 20.25
CA ASP A 565 7.38 6.78 21.10
C ASP A 565 8.09 5.67 21.88
N GLY A 566 9.40 5.80 21.99
CA GLY A 566 10.25 4.95 22.77
C GLY A 566 10.71 3.67 22.06
N LEU A 567 11.67 3.01 22.72
CA LEU A 567 12.27 1.74 22.30
C LEU A 567 11.78 0.54 23.15
N ASP A 568 10.69 0.73 23.87
CA ASP A 568 10.02 -0.30 24.68
C ASP A 568 8.60 -0.56 24.11
N GLU A 569 8.40 -1.75 23.56
CA GLU A 569 7.10 -2.16 23.03
C GLU A 569 5.98 -2.12 24.08
N SER A 570 6.29 -2.34 25.36
CA SER A 570 5.29 -2.28 26.43
C SER A 570 4.75 -0.86 26.60
N GLN A 571 5.62 0.15 26.50
CA GLN A 571 5.22 1.56 26.52
C GLN A 571 4.41 1.91 25.29
N GLN A 572 4.82 1.45 24.13
CA GLN A 572 4.08 1.67 22.88
C GLN A 572 2.70 1.03 22.93
N LYS A 573 2.53 -0.15 23.53
CA LYS A 573 1.22 -0.78 23.73
C LYS A 573 0.28 0.08 24.57
N ALA A 574 0.79 0.73 25.61
CA ALA A 574 -0.01 1.65 26.43
C ALA A 574 -0.46 2.88 25.59
N ASN A 575 0.44 3.45 24.81
CA ASN A 575 0.12 4.59 23.93
C ASN A 575 -0.85 4.19 22.82
N ILE A 576 -0.67 3.02 22.20
CA ILE A 576 -1.59 2.46 21.21
C ILE A 576 -2.97 2.21 21.82
N THR A 577 -3.04 1.73 23.05
CA THR A 577 -4.33 1.55 23.74
C THR A 577 -5.08 2.89 23.84
N THR A 578 -4.38 3.95 24.23
CA THR A 578 -4.98 5.28 24.34
C THR A 578 -5.52 5.77 22.99
N ILE A 579 -4.70 5.74 21.93
CA ILE A 579 -5.15 6.24 20.62
C ILE A 579 -6.25 5.36 20.01
N ALA A 580 -6.25 4.04 20.29
CA ALA A 580 -7.30 3.12 19.86
C ALA A 580 -8.66 3.46 20.51
N GLN A 581 -8.66 3.73 21.81
CA GLN A 581 -9.86 4.16 22.54
C GLN A 581 -10.35 5.53 22.06
N VAL A 582 -9.46 6.48 21.84
CA VAL A 582 -9.79 7.81 21.27
C VAL A 582 -10.37 7.67 19.87
N PHE A 583 -9.78 6.85 19.01
CA PHE A 583 -10.32 6.59 17.67
C PHE A 583 -11.72 5.96 17.74
N ASN A 584 -11.89 4.95 18.61
CA ASN A 584 -13.17 4.28 18.81
C ASN A 584 -14.26 5.26 19.27
N GLU A 585 -13.94 6.21 20.15
CA GLU A 585 -14.88 7.24 20.57
C GLU A 585 -15.23 8.23 19.46
N LEU A 586 -14.20 8.73 18.74
CA LEU A 586 -14.35 9.84 17.79
C LEU A 586 -14.82 9.40 16.41
N LEU A 587 -14.46 8.20 15.94
CA LEU A 587 -14.69 7.69 14.58
C LEU A 587 -14.39 8.74 13.50
N PRO A 588 -13.15 9.21 13.33
CA PRO A 588 -12.79 10.21 12.31
C PRO A 588 -13.05 9.71 10.89
N ILE A 589 -12.98 8.40 10.70
CA ILE A 589 -13.43 7.62 9.55
C ILE A 589 -14.20 6.41 10.08
N ILE A 590 -15.03 5.79 9.25
CA ILE A 590 -15.80 4.59 9.62
C ILE A 590 -15.25 3.39 8.88
N PRO A 591 -14.41 2.56 9.51
CA PRO A 591 -13.96 1.28 8.94
C PRO A 591 -15.15 0.38 8.60
N LEU A 592 -15.19 -0.19 7.39
CA LEU A 592 -16.31 -1.02 6.94
C LEU A 592 -16.02 -2.50 7.16
N PHE A 593 -14.97 -3.01 6.55
CA PHE A 593 -14.57 -4.40 6.74
C PHE A 593 -13.06 -4.60 6.68
N GLU A 594 -12.58 -5.64 7.36
CA GLU A 594 -11.26 -6.23 7.19
C GLU A 594 -11.21 -6.93 5.85
N ARG A 595 -10.21 -6.58 5.06
CA ARG A 595 -9.97 -7.24 3.79
C ARG A 595 -8.98 -8.38 3.98
N TYR A 596 -9.37 -9.57 3.53
CA TYR A 596 -8.45 -10.66 3.25
C TYR A 596 -8.22 -10.74 1.74
N GLY A 597 -7.06 -11.19 1.31
CA GLY A 597 -6.83 -11.43 -0.11
C GLY A 597 -7.77 -12.52 -0.62
N ASN A 598 -8.21 -12.41 -1.86
CA ASN A 598 -8.71 -13.53 -2.63
C ASN A 598 -7.76 -13.74 -3.82
N ASN A 599 -6.47 -13.94 -3.45
CA ASN A 599 -5.38 -13.96 -4.40
C ASN A 599 -5.40 -15.23 -5.24
N ALA A 600 -5.41 -15.07 -6.56
CA ALA A 600 -5.35 -16.16 -7.50
C ALA A 600 -3.94 -16.76 -7.55
N VAL A 601 -3.85 -18.09 -7.42
CA VAL A 601 -2.62 -18.88 -7.51
C VAL A 601 -2.82 -20.00 -8.52
N LEU A 602 -2.03 -19.99 -9.60
CA LEU A 602 -2.05 -21.02 -10.63
C LEU A 602 -0.88 -21.99 -10.42
N GLU A 603 -1.17 -23.26 -10.22
CA GLU A 603 -0.21 -24.31 -9.92
C GLU A 603 -0.11 -25.34 -11.05
N GLY A 604 1.09 -25.93 -11.26
CA GLY A 604 1.31 -27.03 -12.17
C GLY A 604 1.24 -26.68 -13.68
N VAL A 605 1.28 -25.40 -14.04
CA VAL A 605 1.31 -24.93 -15.44
C VAL A 605 2.68 -24.37 -15.79
N ARG A 606 3.09 -23.26 -15.18
CA ARG A 606 4.41 -22.66 -15.27
C ARG A 606 5.18 -22.77 -13.97
N VAL A 607 4.47 -22.84 -12.86
CA VAL A 607 5.00 -22.83 -11.51
C VAL A 607 4.61 -24.12 -10.79
N GLN A 608 5.54 -24.71 -10.03
CA GLN A 608 5.30 -25.84 -9.15
C GLN A 608 4.26 -25.47 -8.06
N PRO A 609 3.70 -26.45 -7.32
CA PRO A 609 2.78 -26.15 -6.24
C PRO A 609 3.35 -25.14 -5.25
N TRP A 610 2.53 -24.17 -4.89
CA TRP A 610 2.83 -23.18 -3.86
C TRP A 610 2.82 -23.82 -2.47
N PRO A 611 3.37 -23.14 -1.43
CA PRO A 611 3.29 -23.63 -0.05
C PRO A 611 1.85 -23.98 0.37
N PRO A 612 1.66 -24.92 1.31
CA PRO A 612 0.33 -25.27 1.82
C PRO A 612 -0.32 -24.09 2.55
N ASP A 613 -1.66 -24.15 2.77
CA ASP A 613 -2.44 -23.03 3.30
C ASP A 613 -2.06 -22.61 4.72
N ASP A 614 -1.45 -23.51 5.50
CA ASP A 614 -0.97 -23.27 6.86
C ASP A 614 0.46 -22.69 6.91
N ASP A 615 1.10 -22.44 5.77
CA ASP A 615 2.44 -21.85 5.73
C ASP A 615 2.40 -20.42 6.29
N PRO A 616 3.32 -20.05 7.21
CA PRO A 616 3.36 -18.70 7.80
C PRO A 616 3.51 -17.56 6.80
N ILE A 617 3.98 -17.83 5.58
CA ILE A 617 4.09 -16.82 4.52
C ILE A 617 2.74 -16.17 4.19
N TYR A 618 1.63 -16.91 4.35
CA TYR A 618 0.29 -16.39 4.09
C TYR A 618 -0.25 -15.47 5.20
N GLN A 619 0.53 -15.22 6.25
CA GLN A 619 0.27 -14.13 7.19
C GLN A 619 0.86 -12.79 6.72
N ASN A 620 1.68 -12.80 5.67
CA ASN A 620 2.24 -11.57 5.11
C ASN A 620 1.16 -10.78 4.37
N SER A 621 1.19 -9.44 4.55
CA SER A 621 0.47 -8.56 3.64
C SER A 621 1.04 -8.69 2.22
N PRO A 622 0.21 -8.96 1.21
CA PRO A 622 0.70 -9.17 -0.15
C PRO A 622 1.23 -7.90 -0.82
N TYR A 623 1.02 -6.73 -0.21
CA TYR A 623 1.38 -5.44 -0.82
C TYR A 623 2.77 -4.93 -0.43
N ALA A 624 3.26 -5.25 0.77
CA ALA A 624 4.52 -4.67 1.27
C ALA A 624 5.66 -5.67 1.37
N ASP A 625 5.44 -6.83 1.98
CA ASP A 625 6.40 -7.92 2.03
C ASP A 625 5.79 -9.07 1.22
N GLY A 626 5.74 -8.87 -0.10
CA GLY A 626 4.94 -9.65 -1.02
C GLY A 626 5.23 -11.16 -0.92
N ILE A 627 4.18 -11.95 -0.82
CA ILE A 627 4.26 -13.42 -0.74
C ILE A 627 5.04 -14.00 -1.92
N ASN A 628 4.66 -13.61 -3.15
CA ASN A 628 5.35 -14.02 -4.36
C ASN A 628 6.81 -13.54 -4.39
N THR A 629 7.08 -12.32 -3.93
CA THR A 629 8.43 -11.75 -3.87
C THR A 629 9.34 -12.58 -2.98
N ILE A 630 8.91 -12.84 -1.74
CA ILE A 630 9.70 -13.63 -0.79
C ILE A 630 9.90 -15.06 -1.31
N LEU A 631 8.85 -15.69 -1.85
CA LEU A 631 8.95 -17.06 -2.38
C LEU A 631 9.89 -17.14 -3.59
N ILE A 632 9.92 -16.13 -4.45
CA ILE A 632 10.86 -16.03 -5.59
C ILE A 632 12.27 -15.83 -5.06
N LEU A 633 12.50 -14.85 -4.17
CA LEU A 633 13.83 -14.50 -3.65
C LEU A 633 14.48 -15.62 -2.83
N THR A 634 13.68 -16.46 -2.18
CA THR A 634 14.16 -17.59 -1.37
C THR A 634 14.19 -18.91 -2.13
N GLY A 635 13.91 -18.90 -3.44
CA GLY A 635 13.87 -20.11 -4.26
C GLY A 635 12.79 -21.13 -3.85
N ARG A 636 11.81 -20.72 -3.04
CA ARG A 636 10.69 -21.57 -2.62
C ARG A 636 9.62 -21.71 -3.71
N LEU A 637 9.66 -20.87 -4.72
CA LEU A 637 8.83 -20.95 -5.90
C LEU A 637 9.70 -21.34 -7.09
N GLN A 638 9.35 -22.45 -7.72
CA GLN A 638 10.14 -23.07 -8.79
C GLN A 638 9.31 -23.21 -10.08
N PRO A 639 9.92 -23.11 -11.25
CA PRO A 639 9.26 -23.47 -12.51
C PRO A 639 8.96 -24.97 -12.57
N VAL A 640 7.93 -25.35 -13.38
CA VAL A 640 7.55 -26.74 -13.63
C VAL A 640 8.60 -27.46 -14.47
#